data_2170c3ad488fe3bc851c0d09362e9283
#
_entry.id   2170c3ad488fe3bc851c0d09362e9283
#
_cell.length_a   1.000
_cell.length_b   1.000
_cell.length_c   1.000
_cell.angle_alpha   90.00
_cell.angle_beta   90.00
_cell.angle_gamma   90.00
#
_symmetry.space_group_name_H-M   'P 1'
#
loop_
_entity.id
_entity.type
_entity.pdbx_description
1 polymer ?
#
loop_
_entity_poly.entity_id
_entity_poly.type
_entity_poly.pdbx_seq_one_letter_code
_entity_poly.pdbx_strand_id
1 'polypeptide(L)'
;MDSSKILSLFIALTAGSSLAASTAIDVSRAAKEIDSILATDWQKHKLEANPSADDNTFVRRIYLDVIGRIPTTREVETFLSSKDVDKRSKLIERLLGSEAYVQHTFNYWADVLRLTSNGNQTGGITGAAYADFVKDSLRVNKPYDQFVREMVAAQGKAWENGAIGYYMRDRGMPLDNMANTTRIFLGTRIECAQCHNHPFDKWSQMQFYKMAAFTYGVETQDYNGGTMSGVRDLLREQEDAIRAQYKEPQRPERLKVTGKMTKEERVAAEKEYARLQNQYNEQVRAVNKQREVARQKVRQEQRGYQEAMNDVRDTMRYTSVSTRDRKPTLPHDYQYSDAKPKSAVEPGTMMGHDCVPEAGETPLQAYARWMTSPQNPRFTTVIANRLWKRAFGLALIEPLDELMDTTVPMIPELEKHLEKLVVDAKYDMKAVLRVLYHTKAYQAQASRQEYSPGTVYHFTGPLLRRMSAEQMWDSFVTLINPSPDMINEANRETIQQRILQAKKIADSVESLSPEEALAGLKKAAEVYGKNRERTEAKQKLYIEARTAYKDASDKADAMPAGPSKDAAVAKVQELKKKYEEFRSEVNRIQGEGRRVTYAEVITTGQKKLFQKVTGKPYQTVSLTSQAGGDAAPAMMSGGDSMMMMANGTKTEKITIPGYDRKELTKEEKQAVAEKARAAYAEEADFYGVPEKEKKSYINAREQVSRSTLRAAELESPAPRGHYLREFGQSDRETIENANNDASVPQALAMMNGSLLPQITSRYSQLMLTVNKAQYPDDKVAAAYMTILGRQPSAREKEVWLKAQDSGLTSMEDLVFSLLNTQQFIFIQ
;
A
#
# COMPACT_ATOMS: atom_id res chain seq x y z
N MET A 1 -21.68 -16.92 -36.06
CA MET A 1 -21.72 -17.99 -35.01
C MET A 1 -21.00 -17.47 -33.77
N ASP A 2 -21.82 -17.09 -32.89
CA ASP A 2 -21.75 -16.82 -31.44
C ASP A 2 -20.40 -16.56 -30.76
N SER A 3 -20.23 -15.27 -30.49
CA SER A 3 -19.14 -14.71 -29.67
C SER A 3 -19.44 -14.71 -28.15
N SER A 4 -20.40 -15.50 -27.67
CA SER A 4 -20.87 -15.47 -26.28
C SER A 4 -20.31 -16.56 -25.35
N LYS A 5 -19.26 -17.30 -25.76
CA LYS A 5 -18.76 -18.48 -25.01
C LYS A 5 -17.32 -18.39 -24.49
N ILE A 6 -16.69 -17.21 -24.44
CA ILE A 6 -15.30 -17.07 -23.92
C ILE A 6 -15.21 -16.31 -22.58
N LEU A 7 -16.36 -16.03 -21.95
CA LEU A 7 -16.36 -15.33 -20.64
C LEU A 7 -16.74 -16.24 -19.45
N SER A 8 -16.58 -17.54 -19.56
CA SER A 8 -17.08 -18.48 -18.52
C SER A 8 -16.09 -19.60 -18.17
N LEU A 9 -14.82 -19.29 -17.96
CA LEU A 9 -13.87 -20.32 -17.49
C LEU A 9 -12.96 -19.87 -16.32
N PHE A 10 -13.45 -19.01 -15.41
CA PHE A 10 -12.76 -18.71 -14.17
C PHE A 10 -13.67 -18.73 -12.92
N ILE A 11 -14.75 -19.51 -12.95
CA ILE A 11 -15.57 -19.77 -11.76
C ILE A 11 -15.94 -21.26 -11.75
N ALA A 12 -15.08 -22.09 -11.23
CA ALA A 12 -15.44 -23.45 -10.83
C ALA A 12 -14.41 -24.00 -9.83
N LEU A 13 -14.36 -23.42 -8.63
CA LEU A 13 -14.01 -24.12 -7.39
C LEU A 13 -14.72 -23.40 -6.24
N THR A 14 -16.04 -23.46 -6.24
CA THR A 14 -16.82 -23.14 -5.06
C THR A 14 -17.32 -24.45 -4.47
N ALA A 15 -16.71 -24.83 -3.36
CA ALA A 15 -17.38 -25.66 -2.39
C ALA A 15 -18.77 -25.04 -2.12
N GLY A 16 -19.81 -25.85 -2.20
CA GLY A 16 -21.18 -25.40 -2.02
C GLY A 16 -21.41 -24.82 -0.64
N SER A 17 -21.36 -23.50 -0.57
CA SER A 17 -21.96 -22.75 0.51
C SER A 17 -23.37 -22.38 0.05
N SER A 18 -24.36 -22.95 0.67
CA SER A 18 -25.76 -22.52 0.54
C SER A 18 -25.81 -21.01 0.75
N LEU A 19 -26.11 -20.23 -0.30
CA LEU A 19 -26.56 -18.85 -0.15
C LEU A 19 -27.90 -18.91 0.64
N ALA A 20 -27.80 -18.86 1.97
CA ALA A 20 -28.92 -18.46 2.78
C ALA A 20 -29.28 -17.04 2.34
N ALA A 21 -30.47 -16.83 1.82
CA ALA A 21 -31.01 -15.53 1.47
C ALA A 21 -30.79 -14.59 2.67
N SER A 22 -29.89 -13.61 2.52
CA SER A 22 -29.69 -12.54 3.47
C SER A 22 -31.07 -11.86 3.58
N THR A 23 -31.66 -11.85 4.76
CA THR A 23 -32.80 -10.98 5.04
C THR A 23 -32.30 -9.55 4.86
N ALA A 24 -32.63 -8.94 3.72
CA ALA A 24 -32.24 -7.57 3.42
C ALA A 24 -32.73 -6.66 4.55
N ILE A 25 -31.84 -5.85 5.12
CA ILE A 25 -32.22 -4.86 6.15
C ILE A 25 -33.29 -3.94 5.56
N ASP A 26 -34.38 -3.76 6.30
CA ASP A 26 -35.32 -2.68 5.99
C ASP A 26 -34.68 -1.32 6.33
N VAL A 27 -34.10 -0.71 5.31
CA VAL A 27 -33.36 0.57 5.42
C VAL A 27 -34.22 1.68 6.00
N SER A 28 -35.51 1.77 5.58
CA SER A 28 -36.41 2.82 6.05
C SER A 28 -36.73 2.66 7.54
N ARG A 29 -36.96 1.42 7.98
CA ARG A 29 -37.21 1.11 9.38
C ARG A 29 -35.98 1.38 10.24
N ALA A 30 -34.83 0.85 9.85
CA ALA A 30 -33.59 1.02 10.59
C ALA A 30 -33.16 2.52 10.70
N ALA A 31 -33.33 3.29 9.64
CA ALA A 31 -33.05 4.72 9.68
C ALA A 31 -34.00 5.46 10.65
N LYS A 32 -35.30 5.12 10.66
CA LYS A 32 -36.27 5.70 11.60
C LYS A 32 -35.96 5.33 13.06
N GLU A 33 -35.48 4.13 13.33
CA GLU A 33 -35.05 3.71 14.66
C GLU A 33 -33.91 4.57 15.18
N ILE A 34 -32.89 4.83 14.34
CA ILE A 34 -31.79 5.76 14.66
C ILE A 34 -32.32 7.18 14.92
N ASP A 35 -33.16 7.71 14.03
CA ASP A 35 -33.76 9.04 14.18
C ASP A 35 -34.58 9.14 15.47
N SER A 36 -35.28 8.08 15.89
CA SER A 36 -36.06 8.04 17.13
C SER A 36 -35.16 8.09 18.38
N ILE A 37 -34.03 7.37 18.37
CA ILE A 37 -33.07 7.41 19.47
C ILE A 37 -32.49 8.82 19.61
N LEU A 38 -32.08 9.44 18.49
CA LEU A 38 -31.57 10.82 18.49
C LEU A 38 -32.63 11.82 18.96
N ALA A 39 -33.87 11.68 18.50
CA ALA A 39 -34.99 12.55 18.94
C ALA A 39 -35.23 12.44 20.45
N THR A 40 -35.09 11.25 21.03
CA THR A 40 -35.22 11.03 22.49
C THR A 40 -34.09 11.75 23.24
N ASP A 41 -32.85 11.64 22.72
CA ASP A 41 -31.70 12.33 23.29
C ASP A 41 -31.85 13.87 23.20
N TRP A 42 -32.31 14.41 22.07
CA TRP A 42 -32.56 15.83 21.92
C TRP A 42 -33.64 16.35 22.89
N GLN A 43 -34.75 15.62 23.06
CA GLN A 43 -35.79 15.98 24.02
C GLN A 43 -35.25 16.05 25.46
N LYS A 44 -34.43 15.05 25.85
CA LYS A 44 -33.80 14.98 27.17
C LYS A 44 -32.90 16.20 27.44
N HIS A 45 -32.20 16.67 26.39
CA HIS A 45 -31.24 17.78 26.51
C HIS A 45 -31.82 19.13 26.05
N LYS A 46 -33.12 19.20 25.70
CA LYS A 46 -33.81 20.41 25.21
C LYS A 46 -33.17 20.98 23.96
N LEU A 47 -32.74 20.13 23.04
CA LEU A 47 -32.17 20.48 21.77
C LEU A 47 -33.19 20.30 20.65
N GLU A 48 -33.01 21.05 19.56
CA GLU A 48 -33.80 20.88 18.33
C GLU A 48 -32.91 20.33 17.22
N ALA A 49 -33.50 19.48 16.38
CA ALA A 49 -32.82 18.98 15.17
C ALA A 49 -32.52 20.16 14.24
N ASN A 50 -31.38 20.11 13.56
CA ASN A 50 -31.11 21.07 12.50
C ASN A 50 -32.15 20.94 11.37
N PRO A 51 -32.48 22.03 10.67
CA PRO A 51 -33.37 21.97 9.50
C PRO A 51 -32.85 20.99 8.44
N SER A 52 -33.73 20.42 7.62
CA SER A 52 -33.33 19.60 6.50
C SER A 52 -32.40 20.37 5.53
N ALA A 53 -31.34 19.77 5.07
CA ALA A 53 -30.50 20.35 4.03
C ALA A 53 -31.24 20.41 2.70
N ASP A 54 -31.05 21.52 1.98
CA ASP A 54 -31.57 21.64 0.61
C ASP A 54 -30.88 20.65 -0.35
N ASP A 55 -31.41 20.49 -1.53
CA ASP A 55 -30.92 19.52 -2.50
C ASP A 55 -29.52 19.86 -3.05
N ASN A 56 -29.13 21.14 -3.09
CA ASN A 56 -27.76 21.53 -3.50
C ASN A 56 -26.73 21.09 -2.44
N THR A 57 -27.02 21.35 -1.18
CA THR A 57 -26.22 20.93 -0.03
C THR A 57 -26.15 19.40 0.04
N PHE A 58 -27.32 18.73 -0.07
CA PHE A 58 -27.37 17.27 0.00
C PHE A 58 -26.56 16.59 -1.11
N VAL A 59 -26.72 17.01 -2.40
CA VAL A 59 -26.01 16.37 -3.51
C VAL A 59 -24.50 16.54 -3.36
N ARG A 60 -24.02 17.72 -2.97
CA ARG A 60 -22.60 17.95 -2.73
C ARG A 60 -22.06 17.09 -1.60
N ARG A 61 -22.75 17.04 -0.45
CA ARG A 61 -22.35 16.25 0.71
C ARG A 61 -22.26 14.78 0.39
N ILE A 62 -23.31 14.21 -0.21
CA ILE A 62 -23.35 12.76 -0.46
C ILE A 62 -22.29 12.31 -1.48
N TYR A 63 -21.94 13.15 -2.46
CA TYR A 63 -20.83 12.87 -3.38
C TYR A 63 -19.48 12.86 -2.64
N LEU A 64 -19.24 13.83 -1.77
CA LEU A 64 -18.00 13.90 -0.98
C LEU A 64 -17.90 12.73 0.01
N ASP A 65 -18.98 12.35 0.67
CA ASP A 65 -18.98 11.31 1.69
C ASP A 65 -18.89 9.89 1.11
N VAL A 66 -19.57 9.66 -0.03
CA VAL A 66 -19.64 8.31 -0.61
C VAL A 66 -18.53 8.06 -1.61
N ILE A 67 -18.23 9.04 -2.49
CA ILE A 67 -17.27 8.85 -3.57
C ILE A 67 -16.06 9.81 -3.51
N GLY A 68 -15.99 10.68 -2.52
CA GLY A 68 -14.79 11.46 -2.18
C GLY A 68 -14.46 12.61 -3.14
N ARG A 69 -15.40 13.09 -3.94
CA ARG A 69 -15.23 14.24 -4.84
C ARG A 69 -16.48 15.08 -4.93
N ILE A 70 -16.35 16.31 -5.38
CA ILE A 70 -17.53 17.11 -5.73
C ILE A 70 -18.26 16.51 -6.95
N PRO A 71 -19.58 16.68 -7.05
CA PRO A 71 -20.31 16.30 -8.27
C PRO A 71 -19.90 17.19 -9.45
N THR A 72 -19.91 16.64 -10.66
CA THR A 72 -19.81 17.42 -11.88
C THR A 72 -21.08 18.27 -12.09
N THR A 73 -21.02 19.34 -12.88
CA THR A 73 -22.20 20.16 -13.20
C THR A 73 -23.35 19.31 -13.74
N ARG A 74 -23.08 18.37 -14.62
CA ARG A 74 -24.07 17.45 -15.19
C ARG A 74 -24.76 16.60 -14.12
N GLU A 75 -24.00 16.10 -13.15
CA GLU A 75 -24.52 15.29 -12.05
C GLU A 75 -25.43 16.12 -11.15
N VAL A 76 -25.04 17.39 -10.86
CA VAL A 76 -25.85 18.33 -10.09
C VAL A 76 -27.15 18.65 -10.82
N GLU A 77 -27.07 19.08 -12.09
CA GLU A 77 -28.24 19.45 -12.90
C GLU A 77 -29.20 18.26 -13.06
N THR A 78 -28.70 17.06 -13.31
CA THR A 78 -29.51 15.85 -13.42
C THR A 78 -30.25 15.57 -12.13
N PHE A 79 -29.62 15.73 -10.97
CA PHE A 79 -30.22 15.49 -9.67
C PHE A 79 -31.27 16.58 -9.35
N LEU A 80 -30.94 17.87 -9.57
CA LEU A 80 -31.82 18.98 -9.23
C LEU A 80 -33.06 19.02 -10.12
N SER A 81 -32.94 18.72 -11.40
CA SER A 81 -34.06 18.70 -12.34
C SER A 81 -35.00 17.50 -12.15
N SER A 82 -34.59 16.49 -11.43
CA SER A 82 -35.40 15.29 -11.19
C SER A 82 -36.59 15.66 -10.26
N LYS A 83 -37.78 15.28 -10.70
CA LYS A 83 -39.05 15.41 -9.95
C LYS A 83 -39.37 14.13 -9.15
N ASP A 84 -38.48 13.14 -9.17
CA ASP A 84 -38.67 11.88 -8.48
C ASP A 84 -38.63 12.12 -6.96
N VAL A 85 -39.64 11.65 -6.24
CA VAL A 85 -39.73 11.79 -4.77
C VAL A 85 -38.63 11.01 -4.06
N ASP A 86 -38.13 9.93 -4.69
CA ASP A 86 -37.06 9.07 -4.16
C ASP A 86 -35.69 9.40 -4.71
N LYS A 87 -35.48 10.59 -5.33
CA LYS A 87 -34.22 10.95 -5.98
C LYS A 87 -33.00 10.88 -5.07
N ARG A 88 -33.14 11.22 -3.77
CA ARG A 88 -32.05 11.12 -2.79
C ARG A 88 -31.68 9.67 -2.53
N SER A 89 -32.67 8.80 -2.33
CA SER A 89 -32.46 7.36 -2.12
C SER A 89 -31.80 6.71 -3.34
N LYS A 90 -32.28 6.97 -4.55
CA LYS A 90 -31.71 6.48 -5.80
C LYS A 90 -30.28 6.98 -6.02
N LEU A 91 -29.99 8.19 -5.62
CA LEU A 91 -28.63 8.74 -5.68
C LEU A 91 -27.69 7.98 -4.72
N ILE A 92 -28.10 7.76 -3.46
CA ILE A 92 -27.32 6.99 -2.48
C ILE A 92 -26.98 5.61 -3.04
N GLU A 93 -27.97 4.89 -3.58
CA GLU A 93 -27.76 3.54 -4.15
C GLU A 93 -26.77 3.55 -5.31
N ARG A 94 -26.93 4.49 -6.23
CA ARG A 94 -26.02 4.64 -7.38
C ARG A 94 -24.59 4.89 -6.94
N LEU A 95 -24.39 5.77 -5.97
CA LEU A 95 -23.04 6.12 -5.50
C LEU A 95 -22.40 4.94 -4.74
N LEU A 96 -23.10 4.26 -3.85
CA LEU A 96 -22.62 3.07 -3.12
C LEU A 96 -22.29 1.89 -4.06
N GLY A 97 -22.99 1.80 -5.21
CA GLY A 97 -22.72 0.80 -6.25
C GLY A 97 -21.58 1.12 -7.21
N SER A 98 -20.97 2.31 -7.12
CA SER A 98 -19.97 2.79 -8.09
C SER A 98 -18.54 2.35 -7.78
N GLU A 99 -17.68 2.33 -8.79
CA GLU A 99 -16.22 2.14 -8.60
C GLU A 99 -15.59 3.34 -7.86
N ALA A 100 -16.17 4.52 -7.99
CA ALA A 100 -15.74 5.71 -7.26
C ALA A 100 -15.86 5.55 -5.73
N TYR A 101 -16.88 4.78 -5.26
CA TYR A 101 -16.98 4.37 -3.86
C TYR A 101 -15.78 3.51 -3.44
N VAL A 102 -15.37 2.57 -4.29
CA VAL A 102 -14.21 1.70 -4.02
C VAL A 102 -12.95 2.56 -3.87
N GLN A 103 -12.72 3.49 -4.79
CA GLN A 103 -11.55 4.38 -4.76
C GLN A 103 -11.52 5.25 -3.50
N HIS A 104 -12.63 5.89 -3.15
CA HIS A 104 -12.70 6.73 -1.94
C HIS A 104 -12.54 5.91 -0.66
N THR A 105 -13.23 4.78 -0.57
CA THR A 105 -13.17 3.90 0.60
C THR A 105 -11.80 3.24 0.73
N PHE A 106 -11.12 2.95 -0.39
CA PHE A 106 -9.73 2.49 -0.39
C PHE A 106 -8.79 3.51 0.27
N ASN A 107 -8.90 4.80 -0.04
CA ASN A 107 -8.06 5.84 0.58
C ASN A 107 -8.18 5.82 2.12
N TYR A 108 -9.40 5.67 2.62
CA TYR A 108 -9.66 5.55 4.05
C TYR A 108 -9.01 4.29 4.67
N TRP A 109 -9.27 3.11 4.09
CA TRP A 109 -8.69 1.87 4.60
C TRP A 109 -7.18 1.81 4.41
N ALA A 110 -6.63 2.43 3.38
CA ALA A 110 -5.19 2.54 3.20
C ALA A 110 -4.52 3.33 4.34
N ASP A 111 -5.19 4.33 4.90
CA ASP A 111 -4.72 5.06 6.09
C ASP A 111 -4.82 4.19 7.35
N VAL A 112 -5.97 3.64 7.63
CA VAL A 112 -6.21 2.77 8.80
C VAL A 112 -5.25 1.58 8.83
N LEU A 113 -5.05 0.92 7.68
CA LEU A 113 -4.19 -0.26 7.54
C LEU A 113 -2.71 0.08 7.31
N ARG A 114 -2.35 1.36 7.31
CA ARG A 114 -1.00 1.85 7.01
C ARG A 114 -0.43 1.28 5.71
N LEU A 115 -1.30 1.12 4.69
CA LEU A 115 -0.98 0.49 3.42
C LEU A 115 -0.04 1.39 2.61
N THR A 116 1.09 0.83 2.18
CA THR A 116 2.02 1.49 1.26
C THR A 116 2.16 0.67 -0.01
N SER A 117 2.05 1.32 -1.17
CA SER A 117 2.36 0.71 -2.47
C SER A 117 3.83 0.91 -2.87
N ASN A 118 4.59 1.62 -2.04
CA ASN A 118 5.98 1.97 -2.25
C ASN A 118 6.89 0.77 -1.96
N GLY A 119 7.79 0.45 -2.90
CA GLY A 119 8.65 -0.74 -2.89
C GLY A 119 9.67 -0.82 -1.76
N ASN A 120 9.94 0.29 -1.04
CA ASN A 120 11.00 0.31 -0.03
C ASN A 120 10.58 -0.35 1.30
N GLN A 121 9.29 -0.34 1.64
CA GLN A 121 8.80 -0.83 2.92
C GLN A 121 8.13 -2.19 2.84
N THR A 122 7.28 -2.42 1.83
CA THR A 122 6.48 -3.65 1.71
C THR A 122 6.90 -4.55 0.53
N GLY A 123 7.87 -4.13 -0.28
CA GLY A 123 8.14 -4.74 -1.58
C GLY A 123 7.09 -4.31 -2.63
N GLY A 124 7.55 -3.84 -3.80
CA GLY A 124 6.64 -3.26 -4.81
C GLY A 124 5.55 -4.22 -5.29
N ILE A 125 5.82 -5.53 -5.33
CA ILE A 125 4.86 -6.57 -5.73
C ILE A 125 3.83 -6.80 -4.62
N THR A 126 4.28 -6.96 -3.39
CA THR A 126 3.39 -7.25 -2.24
C THR A 126 2.53 -6.05 -1.89
N GLY A 127 3.08 -4.83 -1.93
CA GLY A 127 2.30 -3.61 -1.71
C GLY A 127 1.20 -3.43 -2.76
N ALA A 128 1.51 -3.71 -4.04
CA ALA A 128 0.53 -3.67 -5.12
C ALA A 128 -0.54 -4.77 -4.97
N ALA A 129 -0.15 -6.00 -4.67
CA ALA A 129 -1.08 -7.10 -4.45
C ALA A 129 -1.99 -6.85 -3.24
N TYR A 130 -1.47 -6.19 -2.19
CA TYR A 130 -2.26 -5.82 -1.03
C TYR A 130 -3.25 -4.70 -1.35
N ALA A 131 -2.85 -3.70 -2.12
CA ALA A 131 -3.76 -2.66 -2.58
C ALA A 131 -4.89 -3.24 -3.44
N ASP A 132 -4.58 -4.17 -4.35
CA ASP A 132 -5.58 -4.87 -5.15
C ASP A 132 -6.52 -5.73 -4.26
N PHE A 133 -5.99 -6.45 -3.27
CA PHE A 133 -6.81 -7.22 -2.32
C PHE A 133 -7.81 -6.33 -1.58
N VAL A 134 -7.38 -5.16 -1.10
CA VAL A 134 -8.27 -4.20 -0.40
C VAL A 134 -9.33 -3.66 -1.36
N LYS A 135 -8.93 -3.17 -2.55
CA LYS A 135 -9.86 -2.66 -3.56
C LYS A 135 -10.87 -3.73 -4.01
N ASP A 136 -10.42 -4.95 -4.26
CA ASP A 136 -11.31 -6.05 -4.68
C ASP A 136 -12.27 -6.46 -3.57
N SER A 137 -11.83 -6.51 -2.31
CA SER A 137 -12.70 -6.77 -1.17
C SER A 137 -13.81 -5.73 -1.03
N LEU A 138 -13.49 -4.44 -1.23
CA LEU A 138 -14.47 -3.34 -1.24
C LEU A 138 -15.42 -3.41 -2.44
N ARG A 139 -14.91 -3.79 -3.61
CA ARG A 139 -15.68 -3.89 -4.86
C ARG A 139 -16.73 -4.99 -4.78
N VAL A 140 -16.36 -6.17 -4.28
CA VAL A 140 -17.29 -7.28 -4.09
C VAL A 140 -18.12 -7.15 -2.81
N ASN A 141 -17.96 -6.04 -2.07
CA ASN A 141 -18.63 -5.79 -0.80
C ASN A 141 -18.43 -6.93 0.20
N LYS A 142 -17.17 -7.39 0.35
CA LYS A 142 -16.84 -8.46 1.30
C LYS A 142 -17.26 -8.06 2.72
N PRO A 143 -17.95 -8.94 3.47
CA PRO A 143 -18.25 -8.68 4.88
C PRO A 143 -17.00 -8.30 5.68
N TYR A 144 -17.10 -7.29 6.52
CA TYR A 144 -15.95 -6.73 7.24
C TYR A 144 -15.24 -7.78 8.13
N ASP A 145 -15.98 -8.66 8.77
CA ASP A 145 -15.42 -9.76 9.56
C ASP A 145 -14.56 -10.70 8.70
N GLN A 146 -15.02 -11.03 7.48
CA GLN A 146 -14.26 -11.84 6.53
C GLN A 146 -13.06 -11.10 5.99
N PHE A 147 -13.22 -9.82 5.65
CA PHE A 147 -12.11 -8.96 5.18
C PHE A 147 -10.96 -8.92 6.19
N VAL A 148 -11.27 -8.71 7.47
CA VAL A 148 -10.28 -8.68 8.54
C VAL A 148 -9.71 -10.07 8.83
N ARG A 149 -10.54 -11.10 8.85
CA ARG A 149 -10.12 -12.50 9.07
C ARG A 149 -9.12 -12.97 8.03
N GLU A 150 -9.34 -12.66 6.76
CA GLU A 150 -8.42 -13.00 5.68
C GLU A 150 -7.07 -12.29 5.82
N MET A 151 -7.03 -11.05 6.31
CA MET A 151 -5.77 -10.33 6.57
C MET A 151 -5.02 -10.93 7.76
N VAL A 152 -5.70 -11.16 8.87
CA VAL A 152 -5.08 -11.65 10.12
C VAL A 152 -4.63 -13.10 10.00
N ALA A 153 -5.34 -13.93 9.24
CA ALA A 153 -4.95 -15.31 8.95
C ALA A 153 -4.07 -15.47 7.69
N ALA A 154 -3.61 -14.36 7.09
CA ALA A 154 -2.95 -14.39 5.79
C ALA A 154 -1.63 -15.16 5.82
N GLN A 155 -1.49 -16.09 4.89
CA GLN A 155 -0.27 -16.85 4.61
C GLN A 155 -0.14 -17.08 3.11
N GLY A 156 1.05 -17.53 2.67
CA GLY A 156 1.33 -17.86 1.27
C GLY A 156 2.16 -16.79 0.57
N LYS A 157 1.98 -16.67 -0.72
CA LYS A 157 2.77 -15.83 -1.60
C LYS A 157 1.94 -14.64 -2.11
N ALA A 158 2.56 -13.49 -2.34
CA ALA A 158 1.89 -12.26 -2.75
C ALA A 158 1.06 -12.40 -4.05
N TRP A 159 1.50 -13.25 -4.98
CA TRP A 159 0.78 -13.51 -6.24
C TRP A 159 -0.37 -14.51 -6.12
N GLU A 160 -0.54 -15.15 -4.96
CA GLU A 160 -1.63 -16.06 -4.64
C GLU A 160 -2.61 -15.44 -3.64
N ASN A 161 -2.07 -14.66 -2.69
CA ASN A 161 -2.83 -14.06 -1.59
C ASN A 161 -2.31 -12.66 -1.29
N GLY A 162 -2.95 -11.63 -1.83
CA GLY A 162 -2.59 -10.22 -1.59
C GLY A 162 -2.73 -9.79 -0.12
N ALA A 163 -3.57 -10.48 0.68
CA ALA A 163 -3.78 -10.16 2.09
C ALA A 163 -2.50 -10.27 2.95
N ILE A 164 -1.48 -11.02 2.51
CA ILE A 164 -0.19 -11.12 3.22
C ILE A 164 0.51 -9.78 3.40
N GLY A 165 0.18 -8.78 2.57
CA GLY A 165 0.70 -7.42 2.69
C GLY A 165 0.42 -6.78 4.05
N TYR A 166 -0.59 -7.25 4.77
CA TYR A 166 -0.90 -6.84 6.14
C TYR A 166 0.30 -7.04 7.09
N TYR A 167 0.94 -8.20 7.04
CA TYR A 167 2.11 -8.51 7.87
C TYR A 167 3.39 -7.83 7.38
N MET A 168 3.47 -7.48 6.10
CA MET A 168 4.66 -6.86 5.54
C MET A 168 4.91 -5.46 6.07
N ARG A 169 3.89 -4.77 6.56
CA ARG A 169 4.03 -3.42 7.14
C ARG A 169 4.87 -3.43 8.42
N ASP A 170 4.66 -4.42 9.29
CA ASP A 170 5.38 -4.60 10.55
C ASP A 170 6.40 -5.74 10.47
N ARG A 171 7.03 -5.88 9.29
CA ARG A 171 7.98 -6.96 9.00
C ARG A 171 9.11 -7.03 10.03
N GLY A 172 9.28 -8.21 10.65
CA GLY A 172 10.28 -8.46 11.68
C GLY A 172 9.92 -7.88 13.07
N MET A 173 8.73 -7.27 13.20
CA MET A 173 8.24 -6.65 14.44
C MET A 173 6.90 -7.27 14.87
N PRO A 174 6.87 -8.56 15.28
CA PRO A 174 5.61 -9.24 15.60
C PRO A 174 4.87 -8.66 16.81
N LEU A 175 5.58 -8.04 17.75
CA LEU A 175 4.96 -7.40 18.91
C LEU A 175 4.26 -6.10 18.51
N ASP A 176 4.91 -5.28 17.67
CA ASP A 176 4.29 -4.05 17.13
C ASP A 176 3.09 -4.39 16.22
N ASN A 177 3.18 -5.48 15.44
CA ASN A 177 2.04 -5.95 14.65
C ASN A 177 0.85 -6.30 15.53
N MET A 178 1.05 -6.99 16.68
CA MET A 178 -0.03 -7.29 17.62
C MET A 178 -0.62 -6.01 18.21
N ALA A 179 0.22 -5.05 18.66
CA ALA A 179 -0.25 -3.77 19.19
C ALA A 179 -1.08 -2.99 18.16
N ASN A 180 -0.60 -2.91 16.90
CA ASN A 180 -1.33 -2.27 15.81
C ASN A 180 -2.64 -3.01 15.49
N THR A 181 -2.64 -4.36 15.51
CA THR A 181 -3.84 -5.17 15.27
C THR A 181 -4.94 -4.88 16.29
N THR A 182 -4.60 -4.86 17.57
CA THR A 182 -5.57 -4.54 18.63
C THR A 182 -6.05 -3.09 18.55
N ARG A 183 -5.17 -2.16 18.23
CA ARG A 183 -5.53 -0.76 18.05
C ARG A 183 -6.49 -0.55 16.86
N ILE A 184 -6.18 -1.16 15.71
CA ILE A 184 -6.99 -1.02 14.49
C ILE A 184 -8.36 -1.68 14.65
N PHE A 185 -8.41 -2.94 15.12
CA PHE A 185 -9.62 -3.75 15.02
C PHE A 185 -10.38 -3.89 16.34
N LEU A 186 -9.70 -3.70 17.48
CA LEU A 186 -10.31 -3.80 18.81
C LEU A 186 -10.30 -2.47 19.56
N GLY A 187 -9.85 -1.38 18.94
CA GLY A 187 -9.85 -0.05 19.52
C GLY A 187 -9.08 0.06 20.84
N THR A 188 -8.08 -0.77 21.05
CA THR A 188 -7.38 -0.86 22.33
C THR A 188 -5.89 -0.62 22.13
N ARG A 189 -5.38 0.41 22.81
CA ARG A 189 -3.96 0.73 22.82
C ARG A 189 -3.27 -0.12 23.90
N ILE A 190 -2.42 -1.04 23.46
CA ILE A 190 -1.68 -1.95 24.37
C ILE A 190 -0.16 -1.84 24.21
N GLU A 191 0.31 -0.86 23.47
CA GLU A 191 1.74 -0.69 23.17
C GLU A 191 2.59 -0.56 24.45
N CYS A 192 2.08 0.14 25.49
CA CYS A 192 2.77 0.27 26.78
C CYS A 192 2.95 -1.08 27.47
N ALA A 193 1.99 -2.01 27.29
CA ALA A 193 2.05 -3.33 27.90
C ALA A 193 3.13 -4.25 27.30
N GLN A 194 3.80 -3.83 26.24
CA GLN A 194 4.98 -4.50 25.71
C GLN A 194 6.18 -4.45 26.67
N CYS A 195 6.35 -3.34 27.41
CA CYS A 195 7.51 -3.11 28.28
C CYS A 195 7.17 -3.21 29.79
N HIS A 196 5.96 -2.85 30.20
CA HIS A 196 5.48 -2.88 31.59
C HIS A 196 3.94 -2.97 31.61
N ASN A 197 3.32 -3.21 32.77
CA ASN A 197 1.86 -3.14 32.86
C ASN A 197 1.36 -1.77 32.43
N HIS A 198 0.24 -1.73 31.72
CA HIS A 198 -0.29 -0.47 31.18
C HIS A 198 -0.55 0.54 32.31
N PRO A 199 -0.03 1.80 32.20
CA PRO A 199 -0.07 2.74 33.32
C PRO A 199 -1.47 3.33 33.57
N PHE A 200 -2.37 3.31 32.58
CA PHE A 200 -3.68 3.95 32.63
C PHE A 200 -4.85 2.97 32.35
N ASP A 201 -4.56 1.73 31.97
CA ASP A 201 -5.56 0.70 31.70
C ASP A 201 -5.16 -0.60 32.40
N LYS A 202 -6.08 -1.55 32.49
CA LYS A 202 -5.95 -2.82 33.22
C LYS A 202 -4.96 -3.83 32.62
N TRP A 203 -4.43 -3.59 31.43
CA TRP A 203 -3.67 -4.56 30.66
C TRP A 203 -2.28 -4.80 31.25
N SER A 204 -2.01 -6.05 31.61
CA SER A 204 -0.69 -6.45 32.10
C SER A 204 0.26 -6.79 30.95
N GLN A 205 1.56 -6.72 31.23
CA GLN A 205 2.59 -7.16 30.30
C GLN A 205 2.41 -8.64 29.92
N MET A 206 2.06 -9.50 30.87
CA MET A 206 1.77 -10.91 30.60
C MET A 206 0.62 -11.09 29.62
N GLN A 207 -0.46 -10.33 29.77
CA GLN A 207 -1.60 -10.40 28.84
C GLN A 207 -1.20 -9.98 27.44
N PHE A 208 -0.38 -8.93 27.29
CA PHE A 208 0.17 -8.53 26.00
C PHE A 208 0.94 -9.68 25.33
N TYR A 209 1.86 -10.33 26.06
CA TYR A 209 2.65 -11.43 25.52
C TYR A 209 1.80 -12.67 25.20
N LYS A 210 0.74 -12.94 25.96
CA LYS A 210 -0.24 -13.99 25.64
C LYS A 210 -0.96 -13.71 24.33
N MET A 211 -1.41 -12.49 24.12
CA MET A 211 -2.02 -12.09 22.83
C MET A 211 -1.01 -12.18 21.67
N ALA A 212 0.20 -11.66 21.87
CA ALA A 212 1.24 -11.68 20.85
C ALA A 212 1.63 -13.13 20.46
N ALA A 213 1.49 -14.10 21.35
CA ALA A 213 1.84 -15.48 21.08
C ALA A 213 1.02 -16.13 19.96
N PHE A 214 -0.18 -15.64 19.63
CA PHE A 214 -0.97 -16.12 18.48
C PHE A 214 -0.32 -15.79 17.14
N THR A 215 0.36 -14.68 17.04
CA THR A 215 0.95 -14.16 15.78
C THR A 215 2.47 -14.14 15.77
N TYR A 216 3.13 -14.43 16.90
CA TYR A 216 4.59 -14.33 17.04
C TYR A 216 5.36 -15.28 16.12
N GLY A 217 4.75 -16.39 15.73
CA GLY A 217 5.30 -17.34 14.77
C GLY A 217 5.14 -16.95 13.31
N VAL A 218 4.45 -15.83 13.02
CA VAL A 218 4.31 -15.34 11.63
C VAL A 218 5.65 -14.77 11.18
N GLU A 219 6.18 -15.33 10.11
CA GLU A 219 7.41 -14.90 9.48
C GLU A 219 7.16 -14.28 8.12
N THR A 220 7.67 -13.07 7.96
CA THR A 220 7.66 -12.33 6.69
C THR A 220 9.00 -12.53 6.00
N GLN A 221 9.00 -13.21 4.87
CA GLN A 221 10.23 -13.66 4.21
C GLN A 221 10.28 -13.23 2.75
N ASP A 222 11.50 -13.23 2.23
CA ASP A 222 11.70 -13.36 0.79
C ASP A 222 11.24 -14.76 0.41
N TYR A 223 10.55 -14.91 -0.71
CA TYR A 223 10.20 -16.24 -1.16
C TYR A 223 11.46 -17.03 -1.47
N ASN A 224 11.64 -18.11 -0.72
CA ASN A 224 12.70 -19.08 -0.90
C ASN A 224 12.04 -20.44 -1.14
N GLY A 225 11.83 -20.79 -2.39
CA GLY A 225 11.29 -22.08 -2.73
C GLY A 225 12.20 -23.26 -2.37
N GLY A 226 11.70 -24.47 -2.53
CA GLY A 226 12.41 -25.71 -2.22
C GLY A 226 13.73 -25.82 -2.95
N THR A 227 13.80 -25.44 -4.23
CA THR A 227 15.02 -25.45 -5.04
C THR A 227 16.13 -24.59 -4.43
N MET A 228 15.85 -23.33 -4.04
CA MET A 228 16.85 -22.45 -3.43
C MET A 228 17.21 -22.86 -1.99
N SER A 229 16.31 -23.54 -1.29
CA SER A 229 16.63 -24.19 -0.01
C SER A 229 17.61 -25.34 -0.20
N GLY A 230 17.33 -26.22 -1.16
CA GLY A 230 18.22 -27.32 -1.52
C GLY A 230 19.61 -26.85 -1.97
N VAL A 231 19.70 -25.75 -2.72
CA VAL A 231 21.00 -25.14 -3.07
C VAL A 231 21.79 -24.74 -1.82
N ARG A 232 21.14 -24.13 -0.82
CA ARG A 232 21.83 -23.79 0.44
C ARG A 232 22.28 -25.01 1.22
N ASP A 233 21.49 -26.08 1.20
CA ASP A 233 21.86 -27.33 1.87
C ASP A 233 23.08 -27.95 1.17
N LEU A 234 23.12 -27.98 -0.17
CA LEU A 234 24.28 -28.44 -0.94
C LEU A 234 25.55 -27.61 -0.64
N LEU A 235 25.43 -26.29 -0.54
CA LEU A 235 26.54 -25.41 -0.16
C LEU A 235 27.00 -25.65 1.27
N ARG A 236 26.11 -25.96 2.21
CA ARG A 236 26.43 -26.32 3.59
C ARG A 236 27.16 -27.68 3.65
N GLU A 237 26.71 -28.67 2.91
CA GLU A 237 27.36 -29.96 2.82
C GLU A 237 28.81 -29.83 2.33
N GLN A 238 29.09 -28.93 1.37
CA GLN A 238 30.45 -28.64 0.95
C GLN A 238 31.31 -28.05 2.08
N GLU A 239 30.76 -27.12 2.89
CA GLU A 239 31.47 -26.60 4.07
C GLU A 239 31.71 -27.65 5.13
N ASP A 240 30.74 -28.50 5.39
CA ASP A 240 30.87 -29.58 6.37
C ASP A 240 31.88 -30.65 5.93
N ALA A 241 31.95 -30.93 4.61
CA ALA A 241 32.97 -31.80 4.05
C ALA A 241 34.38 -31.25 4.31
N ILE A 242 34.60 -29.95 4.11
CA ILE A 242 35.88 -29.31 4.45
C ILE A 242 36.15 -29.39 5.95
N ARG A 243 35.16 -29.17 6.80
CA ARG A 243 35.32 -29.31 8.25
C ARG A 243 35.70 -30.74 8.65
N ALA A 244 35.10 -31.73 8.00
CA ALA A 244 35.40 -33.13 8.25
C ALA A 244 36.82 -33.56 7.79
N GLN A 245 37.31 -32.94 6.70
CA GLN A 245 38.65 -33.19 6.18
C GLN A 245 39.78 -32.75 7.14
N TYR A 246 39.58 -31.69 7.89
CA TYR A 246 40.53 -31.11 8.84
C TYR A 246 40.12 -31.40 10.27
N LYS A 247 40.23 -32.71 10.69
CA LYS A 247 39.90 -33.11 12.07
C LYS A 247 40.92 -32.56 13.05
N GLU A 248 40.45 -32.18 14.22
CA GLU A 248 41.35 -31.80 15.32
C GLU A 248 42.13 -33.05 15.81
N PRO A 249 43.43 -32.89 16.13
CA PRO A 249 44.20 -33.97 16.77
C PRO A 249 43.55 -34.41 18.07
N GLN A 250 43.77 -35.64 18.48
CA GLN A 250 43.28 -36.09 19.78
C GLN A 250 44.05 -35.40 20.93
N ARG A 251 43.28 -34.85 21.86
CA ARG A 251 43.88 -34.21 23.06
C ARG A 251 44.62 -35.27 23.89
N PRO A 252 45.86 -35.01 24.32
CA PRO A 252 46.60 -35.94 25.15
C PRO A 252 45.86 -36.16 26.50
N GLU A 253 45.71 -37.43 26.87
CA GLU A 253 45.14 -37.74 28.17
C GLU A 253 46.11 -37.34 29.29
N ARG A 254 45.56 -36.75 30.36
CA ARG A 254 46.36 -36.41 31.52
C ARG A 254 46.74 -37.70 32.24
N LEU A 255 48.02 -37.90 32.39
CA LEU A 255 48.53 -39.04 33.13
C LEU A 255 47.95 -39.09 34.55
N LYS A 256 47.34 -40.21 34.88
CA LYS A 256 46.77 -40.41 36.24
C LYS A 256 47.89 -40.52 37.27
N VAL A 257 48.09 -39.46 38.02
CA VAL A 257 49.00 -39.46 39.18
C VAL A 257 48.36 -40.30 40.28
N THR A 258 48.95 -41.46 40.59
CA THR A 258 48.49 -42.34 41.67
C THR A 258 49.31 -42.07 42.95
N GLY A 259 48.70 -42.29 44.15
CA GLY A 259 49.35 -42.08 45.41
C GLY A 259 50.60 -42.86 45.66
N LYS A 260 50.93 -43.85 44.83
CA LYS A 260 52.11 -44.72 44.89
C LYS A 260 53.32 -44.20 44.11
N MET A 261 53.20 -43.10 43.35
CA MET A 261 54.30 -42.51 42.56
C MET A 261 55.27 -41.70 43.43
N THR A 262 56.58 -41.85 43.19
CA THR A 262 57.59 -41.00 43.81
C THR A 262 57.51 -39.54 43.33
N LYS A 263 58.19 -38.63 44.01
CA LYS A 263 58.23 -37.24 43.63
C LYS A 263 58.86 -37.02 42.25
N GLU A 264 59.92 -37.76 41.94
CA GLU A 264 60.62 -37.76 40.67
C GLU A 264 59.73 -38.25 39.53
N GLU A 265 59.00 -39.35 39.75
CA GLU A 265 58.05 -39.92 38.80
C GLU A 265 56.91 -38.96 38.49
N ARG A 266 56.40 -38.21 39.46
CA ARG A 266 55.36 -37.19 39.26
C ARG A 266 55.88 -36.05 38.40
N VAL A 267 57.08 -35.52 38.71
CA VAL A 267 57.69 -34.46 37.92
C VAL A 267 57.97 -34.89 36.48
N ALA A 268 58.43 -36.14 36.25
CA ALA A 268 58.62 -36.70 34.94
C ALA A 268 57.29 -36.82 34.18
N ALA A 269 56.22 -37.29 34.82
CA ALA A 269 54.89 -37.41 34.20
C ALA A 269 54.28 -36.03 33.82
N GLU A 270 54.46 -35.04 34.69
CA GLU A 270 54.01 -33.66 34.38
C GLU A 270 54.81 -33.05 33.23
N LYS A 271 56.12 -33.24 33.21
CA LYS A 271 56.99 -32.77 32.15
C LYS A 271 56.64 -33.42 30.77
N GLU A 272 56.35 -34.71 30.78
CA GLU A 272 55.94 -35.44 29.56
C GLU A 272 54.54 -34.99 29.09
N TYR A 273 53.59 -34.80 30.03
CA TYR A 273 52.29 -34.26 29.66
C TYR A 273 52.38 -32.84 29.11
N ALA A 274 53.20 -31.96 29.66
CA ALA A 274 53.44 -30.63 29.12
C ALA A 274 54.09 -30.69 27.73
N ARG A 275 54.97 -31.62 27.46
CA ARG A 275 55.55 -31.88 26.14
C ARG A 275 54.47 -32.29 25.11
N LEU A 276 53.68 -33.29 25.49
CA LEU A 276 52.57 -33.79 24.65
C LEU A 276 51.48 -32.67 24.41
N GLN A 277 51.21 -31.88 25.43
CA GLN A 277 50.28 -30.73 25.30
C GLN A 277 50.85 -29.66 24.35
N ASN A 278 52.13 -29.38 24.38
CA ASN A 278 52.74 -28.43 23.43
C ASN A 278 52.70 -28.96 21.99
N GLN A 279 53.04 -30.26 21.81
CA GLN A 279 52.90 -30.90 20.51
C GLN A 279 51.47 -30.87 19.98
N TYR A 280 50.49 -31.17 20.81
CA TYR A 280 49.08 -31.06 20.51
C TYR A 280 48.68 -29.63 20.08
N ASN A 281 49.12 -28.62 20.83
CA ASN A 281 48.84 -27.22 20.53
C ASN A 281 49.46 -26.79 19.18
N GLU A 282 50.66 -27.24 18.87
CA GLU A 282 51.29 -27.01 17.55
C GLU A 282 50.50 -27.67 16.40
N GLN A 283 50.09 -28.94 16.59
CA GLN A 283 49.26 -29.67 15.61
C GLN A 283 47.92 -29.00 15.42
N VAL A 284 47.24 -28.54 16.48
CA VAL A 284 46.01 -27.79 16.43
C VAL A 284 46.20 -26.47 15.67
N ARG A 285 47.29 -25.73 15.91
CA ARG A 285 47.62 -24.51 15.16
C ARG A 285 47.81 -24.79 13.66
N ALA A 286 48.52 -25.87 13.32
CA ALA A 286 48.76 -26.27 11.92
C ALA A 286 47.43 -26.63 11.21
N VAL A 287 46.59 -27.45 11.85
CA VAL A 287 45.27 -27.83 11.33
C VAL A 287 44.37 -26.62 11.18
N ASN A 288 44.36 -25.73 12.19
CA ASN A 288 43.54 -24.51 12.13
C ASN A 288 44.00 -23.57 11.01
N LYS A 289 45.30 -23.45 10.77
CA LYS A 289 45.84 -22.65 9.67
C LYS A 289 45.42 -23.22 8.31
N GLN A 290 45.54 -24.56 8.12
CA GLN A 290 45.07 -25.21 6.89
C GLN A 290 43.55 -25.07 6.72
N ARG A 291 42.76 -25.27 7.79
CA ARG A 291 41.33 -25.11 7.79
C ARG A 291 40.92 -23.66 7.42
N GLU A 292 41.65 -22.68 7.93
CA GLU A 292 41.34 -21.26 7.62
C GLU A 292 41.65 -20.91 6.17
N VAL A 293 42.76 -21.42 5.60
CA VAL A 293 43.05 -21.24 4.17
C VAL A 293 41.98 -21.88 3.28
N ALA A 294 41.54 -23.10 3.61
CA ALA A 294 40.48 -23.79 2.90
C ALA A 294 39.15 -23.01 3.03
N ARG A 295 38.83 -22.53 4.23
CA ARG A 295 37.64 -21.69 4.46
C ARG A 295 37.69 -20.37 3.68
N GLN A 296 38.82 -19.72 3.61
CA GLN A 296 38.98 -18.48 2.86
C GLN A 296 38.69 -18.67 1.37
N LYS A 297 39.18 -19.75 0.79
CA LYS A 297 38.89 -20.13 -0.60
C LYS A 297 37.37 -20.34 -0.80
N VAL A 298 36.75 -21.13 0.07
CA VAL A 298 35.29 -21.37 -0.01
C VAL A 298 34.50 -20.09 0.21
N ARG A 299 34.88 -19.26 1.16
CA ARG A 299 34.20 -17.94 1.36
C ARG A 299 34.31 -17.02 0.14
N GLN A 300 35.42 -17.05 -0.59
CA GLN A 300 35.54 -16.30 -1.84
C GLN A 300 34.62 -16.84 -2.92
N GLU A 301 34.53 -18.15 -3.07
CA GLU A 301 33.56 -18.78 -3.97
C GLU A 301 32.12 -18.51 -3.53
N GLN A 302 31.83 -18.67 -2.24
CA GLN A 302 30.49 -18.40 -1.66
C GLN A 302 30.01 -16.96 -1.83
N ARG A 303 30.90 -15.96 -1.82
CA ARG A 303 30.50 -14.57 -2.10
C ARG A 303 29.89 -14.42 -3.49
N GLY A 304 30.48 -15.05 -4.52
CA GLY A 304 29.92 -15.04 -5.86
C GLY A 304 28.56 -15.73 -5.94
N TYR A 305 28.41 -16.89 -5.26
CA TYR A 305 27.10 -17.55 -5.14
C TYR A 305 26.08 -16.69 -4.44
N GLN A 306 26.48 -15.99 -3.36
CA GLN A 306 25.58 -15.12 -2.62
C GLN A 306 25.08 -13.94 -3.48
N GLU A 307 25.97 -13.35 -4.30
CA GLU A 307 25.61 -12.30 -5.25
C GLU A 307 24.60 -12.82 -6.29
N ALA A 308 24.86 -13.99 -6.89
CA ALA A 308 23.96 -14.62 -7.84
C ALA A 308 22.62 -15.06 -7.21
N MET A 309 22.64 -15.59 -5.98
CA MET A 309 21.42 -15.90 -5.24
C MET A 309 20.61 -14.64 -4.90
N ASN A 310 21.29 -13.53 -4.63
CA ASN A 310 20.62 -12.25 -4.39
C ASN A 310 19.88 -11.74 -5.63
N ASP A 311 20.43 -11.94 -6.84
CA ASP A 311 19.73 -11.58 -8.08
C ASP A 311 18.40 -12.31 -8.23
N VAL A 312 18.36 -13.60 -7.90
CA VAL A 312 17.12 -14.40 -7.89
C VAL A 312 16.20 -13.91 -6.78
N ARG A 313 16.72 -13.70 -5.58
CA ARG A 313 15.95 -13.28 -4.40
C ARG A 313 15.36 -11.88 -4.57
N ASP A 314 16.09 -10.94 -5.15
CA ASP A 314 15.65 -9.54 -5.26
C ASP A 314 14.35 -9.40 -6.06
N THR A 315 14.06 -10.34 -6.98
CA THR A 315 12.79 -10.40 -7.70
C THR A 315 11.61 -10.87 -6.83
N MET A 316 11.90 -11.58 -5.74
CA MET A 316 10.93 -12.21 -4.86
C MET A 316 11.04 -11.70 -3.41
N ARG A 317 11.62 -10.51 -3.25
CA ARG A 317 11.84 -9.90 -1.94
C ARG A 317 10.52 -9.55 -1.28
N TYR A 318 10.36 -9.99 -0.02
CA TYR A 318 9.18 -9.71 0.81
C TYR A 318 7.85 -10.19 0.21
N THR A 319 7.86 -11.31 -0.47
CA THR A 319 6.68 -11.84 -1.18
C THR A 319 6.07 -13.06 -0.53
N SER A 320 6.52 -13.45 0.67
CA SER A 320 6.01 -14.65 1.34
C SER A 320 5.74 -14.41 2.83
N VAL A 321 4.64 -14.97 3.31
CA VAL A 321 4.31 -15.08 4.74
C VAL A 321 4.05 -16.55 5.08
N SER A 322 4.72 -17.03 6.12
CA SER A 322 4.56 -18.38 6.65
C SER A 322 4.45 -18.34 8.17
N THR A 323 4.01 -19.43 8.77
CA THR A 323 3.92 -19.56 10.22
C THR A 323 4.86 -20.67 10.70
N ARG A 324 5.63 -20.41 11.75
CA ARG A 324 6.40 -21.42 12.48
C ARG A 324 5.91 -21.55 13.90
N ASP A 325 6.12 -22.70 14.49
CA ASP A 325 5.91 -22.91 15.93
C ASP A 325 7.00 -22.15 16.72
N ARG A 326 6.71 -20.89 17.01
CA ARG A 326 7.59 -19.98 17.74
C ARG A 326 6.77 -19.15 18.72
N LYS A 327 7.18 -19.20 20.00
CA LYS A 327 6.52 -18.46 21.06
C LYS A 327 7.36 -17.25 21.48
N PRO A 328 6.74 -16.15 21.88
CA PRO A 328 7.47 -15.03 22.48
C PRO A 328 8.03 -15.45 23.84
N THR A 329 9.13 -14.82 24.22
CA THR A 329 9.67 -14.94 25.56
C THR A 329 9.55 -13.61 26.29
N LEU A 330 9.24 -13.67 27.58
CA LEU A 330 9.22 -12.47 28.43
C LEU A 330 10.58 -11.75 28.39
N PRO A 331 10.61 -10.42 28.53
CA PRO A 331 11.85 -9.66 28.57
C PRO A 331 12.79 -10.11 29.69
N HIS A 332 14.07 -9.78 29.55
CA HIS A 332 15.09 -10.11 30.56
C HIS A 332 14.91 -9.37 31.89
N ASP A 333 14.21 -8.24 31.83
CA ASP A 333 13.89 -7.34 32.93
C ASP A 333 12.45 -7.46 33.43
N TYR A 334 11.75 -8.59 33.08
CA TYR A 334 10.41 -8.83 33.57
C TYR A 334 10.36 -8.84 35.10
N GLN A 335 9.59 -7.92 35.70
CA GLN A 335 9.65 -7.61 37.14
C GLN A 335 8.47 -8.14 37.96
N TYR A 336 7.47 -8.81 37.32
CA TYR A 336 6.26 -9.27 37.96
C TYR A 336 6.42 -10.71 38.47
N SER A 337 5.64 -11.06 39.51
CA SER A 337 5.78 -12.35 40.28
C SER A 337 5.07 -13.53 39.60
N ASP A 338 4.28 -13.28 38.56
CA ASP A 338 3.45 -14.29 37.85
C ASP A 338 4.26 -15.17 36.88
N ALA A 339 5.51 -14.78 36.53
CA ALA A 339 6.42 -15.57 35.71
C ALA A 339 7.89 -15.17 35.91
N LYS A 340 8.80 -16.01 35.41
CA LYS A 340 10.26 -15.69 35.40
C LYS A 340 10.64 -14.95 34.13
N PRO A 341 11.62 -14.04 34.18
CA PRO A 341 12.22 -13.45 32.97
C PRO A 341 12.63 -14.52 31.98
N LYS A 342 12.49 -14.22 30.68
CA LYS A 342 12.81 -15.12 29.54
C LYS A 342 11.98 -16.41 29.45
N SER A 343 10.93 -16.58 30.26
CA SER A 343 9.99 -17.69 30.10
C SER A 343 9.24 -17.55 28.78
N ALA A 344 9.04 -18.66 28.08
CA ALA A 344 8.16 -18.73 26.93
C ALA A 344 6.69 -18.52 27.36
N VAL A 345 5.93 -17.83 26.54
CA VAL A 345 4.52 -17.48 26.83
C VAL A 345 3.60 -18.21 25.88
N GLU A 346 2.61 -18.90 26.44
CA GLU A 346 1.56 -19.57 25.68
C GLU A 346 0.49 -18.57 25.19
N PRO A 347 -0.18 -18.84 24.06
CA PRO A 347 -1.28 -18.01 23.58
C PRO A 347 -2.43 -17.91 24.59
N GLY A 348 -2.98 -16.72 24.73
CA GLY A 348 -4.16 -16.47 25.56
C GLY A 348 -4.78 -15.10 25.24
N THR A 349 -6.07 -14.97 25.44
CA THR A 349 -6.81 -13.73 25.14
C THR A 349 -6.79 -12.77 26.31
N MET A 350 -6.81 -11.47 26.01
CA MET A 350 -6.86 -10.39 27.01
C MET A 350 -8.31 -9.99 27.35
N MET A 351 -9.23 -10.20 26.41
CA MET A 351 -10.59 -9.66 26.46
C MET A 351 -11.58 -10.63 25.84
N GLY A 352 -12.86 -10.44 26.16
CA GLY A 352 -13.92 -11.26 25.62
C GLY A 352 -13.90 -12.70 26.15
N HIS A 353 -14.16 -13.65 25.28
CA HIS A 353 -14.15 -15.09 25.54
C HIS A 353 -12.80 -15.72 25.17
N ASP A 354 -12.56 -16.92 25.69
CA ASP A 354 -11.32 -17.64 25.37
C ASP A 354 -11.26 -18.06 23.89
N CYS A 355 -10.05 -17.92 23.32
CA CYS A 355 -9.78 -18.39 21.96
C CYS A 355 -9.43 -19.89 21.99
N VAL A 356 -10.38 -20.73 21.69
CA VAL A 356 -10.19 -22.19 21.61
C VAL A 356 -10.09 -22.59 20.14
N PRO A 357 -8.95 -23.18 19.69
CA PRO A 357 -8.83 -23.70 18.33
C PRO A 357 -9.82 -24.82 18.05
N GLU A 358 -10.41 -24.81 16.86
CA GLU A 358 -11.23 -25.90 16.35
C GLU A 358 -10.38 -27.02 15.72
N ALA A 359 -10.96 -28.19 15.49
CA ALA A 359 -10.22 -29.32 14.90
C ALA A 359 -9.62 -28.95 13.52
N GLY A 360 -8.30 -29.04 13.38
CA GLY A 360 -7.56 -28.69 12.16
C GLY A 360 -7.25 -27.21 11.98
N GLU A 361 -7.62 -26.36 12.93
CA GLU A 361 -7.37 -24.92 12.90
C GLU A 361 -5.99 -24.59 13.50
N THR A 362 -5.23 -23.76 12.82
CA THR A 362 -3.99 -23.24 13.39
C THR A 362 -4.28 -22.18 14.45
N PRO A 363 -3.36 -21.92 15.41
CA PRO A 363 -3.52 -20.85 16.40
C PRO A 363 -3.83 -19.49 15.77
N LEU A 364 -3.21 -19.18 14.62
CA LEU A 364 -3.44 -17.95 13.88
C LEU A 364 -4.86 -17.86 13.31
N GLN A 365 -5.38 -18.96 12.77
CA GLN A 365 -6.75 -19.02 12.25
C GLN A 365 -7.78 -18.91 13.37
N ALA A 366 -7.54 -19.61 14.49
CA ALA A 366 -8.37 -19.52 15.69
C ALA A 366 -8.42 -18.08 16.23
N TYR A 367 -7.27 -17.43 16.31
CA TYR A 367 -7.16 -16.02 16.71
C TYR A 367 -7.94 -15.09 15.78
N ALA A 368 -7.78 -15.24 14.46
CA ALA A 368 -8.51 -14.44 13.48
C ALA A 368 -10.05 -14.63 13.61
N ARG A 369 -10.50 -15.85 13.80
CA ARG A 369 -11.92 -16.19 14.01
C ARG A 369 -12.42 -15.58 15.34
N TRP A 370 -11.68 -15.77 16.43
CA TRP A 370 -12.01 -15.19 17.74
C TRP A 370 -12.13 -13.67 17.68
N MET A 371 -11.17 -13.00 17.07
CA MET A 371 -11.14 -11.54 16.98
C MET A 371 -12.34 -10.98 16.22
N THR A 372 -12.72 -11.63 15.10
CA THR A 372 -13.80 -11.18 14.21
C THR A 372 -15.16 -11.75 14.56
N SER A 373 -15.28 -12.46 15.70
CA SER A 373 -16.55 -13.01 16.18
C SER A 373 -17.48 -11.90 16.66
N PRO A 374 -18.80 -12.02 16.40
CA PRO A 374 -19.82 -11.17 17.05
C PRO A 374 -19.80 -11.25 18.59
N GLN A 375 -19.20 -12.30 19.15
CA GLN A 375 -18.99 -12.46 20.58
C GLN A 375 -17.85 -11.59 21.13
N ASN A 376 -17.02 -11.00 20.24
CA ASN A 376 -16.04 -10.00 20.62
C ASN A 376 -16.66 -8.59 20.47
N PRO A 377 -17.16 -7.99 21.54
CA PRO A 377 -17.90 -6.73 21.43
C PRO A 377 -17.01 -5.59 20.88
N ARG A 378 -15.73 -5.55 21.22
CA ARG A 378 -14.83 -4.49 20.78
C ARG A 378 -14.67 -4.43 19.27
N PHE A 379 -14.65 -5.59 18.59
CA PHE A 379 -14.59 -5.63 17.14
C PHE A 379 -15.82 -4.96 16.50
N THR A 380 -17.00 -5.26 17.03
CA THR A 380 -18.26 -4.69 16.54
C THR A 380 -18.38 -3.20 16.88
N THR A 381 -18.05 -2.80 18.11
CA THR A 381 -18.04 -1.40 18.57
C THR A 381 -17.15 -0.54 17.66
N VAL A 382 -15.92 -0.99 17.39
CA VAL A 382 -14.96 -0.22 16.59
C VAL A 382 -15.47 0.02 15.18
N ILE A 383 -15.97 -1.00 14.49
CA ILE A 383 -16.47 -0.80 13.12
C ILE A 383 -17.77 0.01 13.08
N ALA A 384 -18.67 -0.17 14.04
CA ALA A 384 -19.89 0.63 14.15
C ALA A 384 -19.54 2.13 14.34
N ASN A 385 -18.64 2.42 15.27
CA ASN A 385 -18.15 3.76 15.55
C ASN A 385 -17.42 4.39 14.36
N ARG A 386 -16.61 3.61 13.62
CA ARG A 386 -15.95 4.06 12.39
C ARG A 386 -16.92 4.42 11.27
N LEU A 387 -17.93 3.60 11.03
CA LEU A 387 -18.94 3.85 10.00
C LEU A 387 -19.79 5.07 10.36
N TRP A 388 -20.14 5.24 11.65
CA TRP A 388 -20.81 6.45 12.13
C TRP A 388 -19.95 7.70 11.89
N LYS A 389 -18.69 7.69 12.30
CA LYS A 389 -17.74 8.81 12.08
C LYS A 389 -17.63 9.19 10.60
N ARG A 390 -17.59 8.20 9.71
CA ARG A 390 -17.55 8.47 8.27
C ARG A 390 -18.76 9.23 7.75
N ALA A 391 -19.96 8.93 8.26
CA ALA A 391 -21.18 9.61 7.86
C ALA A 391 -21.34 10.98 8.53
N PHE A 392 -21.09 11.05 9.83
CA PHE A 392 -21.40 12.24 10.64
C PHE A 392 -20.21 13.16 10.95
N GLY A 393 -18.99 12.72 10.68
CA GLY A 393 -17.75 13.50 10.86
C GLY A 393 -17.15 13.42 12.26
N LEU A 394 -17.87 12.85 13.24
CA LEU A 394 -17.42 12.63 14.59
C LEU A 394 -17.90 11.25 15.06
N ALA A 395 -17.09 10.52 15.82
CA ALA A 395 -17.46 9.24 16.37
C ALA A 395 -18.30 9.39 17.63
N LEU A 396 -19.00 8.34 18.05
CA LEU A 396 -19.70 8.29 19.35
C LEU A 396 -18.71 8.13 20.50
N ILE A 397 -17.54 7.54 20.24
CA ILE A 397 -16.44 7.38 21.16
C ILE A 397 -15.18 7.97 20.50
N GLU A 398 -14.60 8.99 21.13
CA GLU A 398 -13.33 9.62 20.72
C GLU A 398 -12.32 9.59 21.89
N PRO A 399 -11.05 9.24 21.69
CA PRO A 399 -10.47 8.71 20.45
C PRO A 399 -11.02 7.34 20.08
N LEU A 400 -11.20 7.10 18.77
CA LEU A 400 -11.82 5.90 18.23
C LEU A 400 -11.01 4.61 18.51
N ASP A 401 -9.72 4.77 18.73
CA ASP A 401 -8.73 3.69 18.93
C ASP A 401 -8.30 3.53 20.40
N GLU A 402 -9.05 4.11 21.36
CA GLU A 402 -8.73 4.09 22.79
C GLU A 402 -9.96 3.74 23.65
N LEU A 403 -10.49 2.54 23.41
CA LEU A 403 -11.61 2.02 24.22
C LEU A 403 -11.08 1.48 25.55
N MET A 404 -11.46 2.14 26.65
CA MET A 404 -11.21 1.68 28.03
C MET A 404 -12.52 1.19 28.66
N ASP A 405 -12.45 0.47 29.79
CA ASP A 405 -13.65 0.03 30.49
C ASP A 405 -14.47 1.20 31.05
N THR A 406 -13.83 2.35 31.25
CA THR A 406 -14.44 3.61 31.71
C THR A 406 -14.99 4.45 30.58
N THR A 407 -14.77 4.06 29.33
CA THR A 407 -15.21 4.83 28.15
C THR A 407 -16.72 4.81 28.06
N VAL A 408 -17.33 6.00 28.02
CA VAL A 408 -18.78 6.16 27.87
C VAL A 408 -19.03 6.80 26.49
N PRO A 409 -19.83 6.16 25.62
CA PRO A 409 -20.23 6.76 24.35
C PRO A 409 -21.04 8.06 24.56
N MET A 410 -20.96 8.99 23.62
CA MET A 410 -21.72 10.24 23.66
C MET A 410 -23.23 9.98 23.81
N ILE A 411 -23.75 8.99 23.11
CA ILE A 411 -25.14 8.52 23.17
C ILE A 411 -25.13 6.99 23.30
N PRO A 412 -25.15 6.41 24.54
CA PRO A 412 -24.98 4.97 24.75
C PRO A 412 -26.05 4.09 24.09
N GLU A 413 -27.26 4.58 24.02
CA GLU A 413 -28.38 3.87 23.38
C GLU A 413 -28.17 3.74 21.86
N LEU A 414 -27.61 4.78 21.25
CA LEU A 414 -27.29 4.80 19.83
C LEU A 414 -26.15 3.84 19.51
N GLU A 415 -25.11 3.85 20.33
CA GLU A 415 -23.96 2.96 20.14
C GLU A 415 -24.37 1.48 20.16
N LYS A 416 -25.16 1.05 21.16
CA LYS A 416 -25.72 -0.31 21.24
C LYS A 416 -26.61 -0.65 20.04
N HIS A 417 -27.39 0.32 19.55
CA HIS A 417 -28.22 0.11 18.37
C HIS A 417 -27.36 -0.07 17.11
N LEU A 418 -26.28 0.70 16.96
CA LEU A 418 -25.36 0.56 15.82
C LEU A 418 -24.58 -0.75 15.84
N GLU A 419 -24.18 -1.22 17.02
CA GLU A 419 -23.57 -2.55 17.17
C GLU A 419 -24.53 -3.65 16.68
N LYS A 420 -25.78 -3.57 17.14
CA LYS A 420 -26.81 -4.52 16.69
C LYS A 420 -27.03 -4.42 15.18
N LEU A 421 -27.10 -3.23 14.62
CA LEU A 421 -27.27 -3.02 13.18
C LEU A 421 -26.13 -3.63 12.38
N VAL A 422 -24.88 -3.51 12.82
CA VAL A 422 -23.72 -4.11 12.17
C VAL A 422 -23.80 -5.64 12.16
N VAL A 423 -24.19 -6.26 13.29
CA VAL A 423 -24.37 -7.70 13.41
C VAL A 423 -25.53 -8.20 12.54
N ASP A 424 -26.68 -7.53 12.58
CA ASP A 424 -27.87 -7.83 11.76
C ASP A 424 -27.56 -7.70 10.26
N ALA A 425 -26.71 -6.71 9.89
CA ALA A 425 -26.17 -6.54 8.55
C ALA A 425 -25.13 -7.60 8.17
N LYS A 426 -24.77 -8.54 9.05
CA LYS A 426 -23.69 -9.51 8.83
C LYS A 426 -22.39 -8.83 8.40
N TYR A 427 -22.07 -7.71 9.04
CA TYR A 427 -20.88 -6.90 8.75
C TYR A 427 -20.80 -6.32 7.32
N ASP A 428 -21.94 -6.20 6.62
CA ASP A 428 -22.03 -5.51 5.33
C ASP A 428 -21.90 -3.99 5.54
N MET A 429 -20.71 -3.45 5.28
CA MET A 429 -20.42 -2.01 5.48
C MET A 429 -21.29 -1.11 4.61
N LYS A 430 -21.58 -1.50 3.36
CA LYS A 430 -22.46 -0.71 2.47
C LYS A 430 -23.88 -0.67 2.98
N ALA A 431 -24.39 -1.79 3.52
CA ALA A 431 -25.73 -1.85 4.10
C ALA A 431 -25.87 -0.91 5.32
N VAL A 432 -24.87 -0.90 6.21
CA VAL A 432 -24.87 0.03 7.36
C VAL A 432 -24.80 1.47 6.90
N LEU A 433 -23.86 1.83 6.01
CA LEU A 433 -23.73 3.19 5.47
C LEU A 433 -25.00 3.64 4.75
N ARG A 434 -25.66 2.74 4.01
CA ARG A 434 -26.96 3.00 3.39
C ARG A 434 -27.98 3.44 4.42
N VAL A 435 -28.11 2.73 5.54
CA VAL A 435 -29.04 3.12 6.63
C VAL A 435 -28.68 4.50 7.17
N LEU A 436 -27.41 4.76 7.46
CA LEU A 436 -26.95 6.05 8.00
C LEU A 436 -27.30 7.23 7.08
N TYR A 437 -27.05 7.09 5.77
CA TYR A 437 -27.33 8.16 4.79
C TYR A 437 -28.84 8.40 4.57
N HIS A 438 -29.70 7.46 4.96
CA HIS A 438 -31.15 7.61 4.91
C HIS A 438 -31.76 8.25 6.17
N THR A 439 -30.99 8.44 7.26
CA THR A 439 -31.48 9.11 8.47
C THR A 439 -31.79 10.58 8.20
N LYS A 440 -32.81 11.13 8.89
CA LYS A 440 -33.10 12.56 8.86
C LYS A 440 -31.93 13.35 9.43
N ALA A 441 -31.28 12.82 10.46
CA ALA A 441 -30.13 13.46 11.08
C ALA A 441 -28.96 13.65 10.08
N TYR A 442 -28.65 12.68 9.22
CA TYR A 442 -27.64 12.86 8.16
C TYR A 442 -28.09 13.87 7.10
N GLN A 443 -29.37 13.88 6.75
CA GLN A 443 -29.93 14.77 5.75
C GLN A 443 -30.28 16.17 6.29
N ALA A 444 -30.01 16.45 7.54
CA ALA A 444 -30.10 17.78 8.14
C ALA A 444 -28.94 18.70 7.74
N GLN A 445 -29.04 19.99 7.95
CA GLN A 445 -27.94 20.92 7.78
C GLN A 445 -26.80 20.59 8.74
N ALA A 446 -25.58 20.80 8.30
CA ALA A 446 -24.42 20.57 9.14
C ALA A 446 -24.41 21.53 10.35
N SER A 447 -24.02 21.01 11.51
CA SER A 447 -23.80 21.82 12.69
C SER A 447 -22.53 22.64 12.55
N ARG A 448 -22.62 23.92 12.90
CA ARG A 448 -21.49 24.85 12.99
C ARG A 448 -20.87 24.91 14.39
N GLN A 449 -21.43 24.12 15.32
CA GLN A 449 -20.86 24.02 16.66
C GLN A 449 -19.51 23.33 16.60
N GLU A 450 -18.50 23.99 17.15
CA GLU A 450 -17.18 23.38 17.30
C GLU A 450 -17.22 22.26 18.36
N TYR A 451 -16.66 21.11 18.04
CA TYR A 451 -16.47 20.03 18.99
C TYR A 451 -15.19 20.26 19.78
N SER A 452 -15.28 20.18 21.11
CA SER A 452 -14.12 20.18 21.99
C SER A 452 -13.94 18.77 22.61
N PRO A 453 -12.73 18.22 22.62
CA PRO A 453 -12.48 16.92 23.22
C PRO A 453 -13.02 16.83 24.65
N GLY A 454 -13.71 15.73 24.97
CA GLY A 454 -14.32 15.50 26.28
C GLY A 454 -15.72 16.12 26.45
N THR A 455 -16.26 16.79 25.44
CA THR A 455 -17.66 17.25 25.46
C THR A 455 -18.56 16.26 24.73
N VAL A 456 -19.86 16.25 25.10
CA VAL A 456 -20.85 15.43 24.42
C VAL A 456 -21.41 16.21 23.22
N TYR A 457 -21.40 15.58 22.05
CA TYR A 457 -22.02 16.09 20.84
C TYR A 457 -23.29 15.29 20.54
N HIS A 458 -24.43 15.97 20.37
CA HIS A 458 -25.76 15.35 20.31
C HIS A 458 -26.26 15.09 18.88
N PHE A 459 -25.44 15.26 17.85
CA PHE A 459 -25.74 14.97 16.44
C PHE A 459 -27.10 15.53 15.96
N THR A 460 -27.38 16.80 16.25
CA THR A 460 -28.55 17.50 15.69
C THR A 460 -28.48 17.63 14.16
N GLY A 461 -27.34 17.42 13.59
CA GLY A 461 -26.96 17.26 12.21
C GLY A 461 -25.53 16.75 12.12
N PRO A 462 -25.00 16.47 10.91
CA PRO A 462 -23.60 16.13 10.72
C PRO A 462 -22.68 17.26 11.17
N LEU A 463 -21.48 16.94 11.61
CA LEU A 463 -20.47 17.95 11.93
C LEU A 463 -19.95 18.62 10.65
N LEU A 464 -19.88 19.95 10.64
CA LEU A 464 -19.16 20.68 9.61
C LEU A 464 -17.68 20.31 9.66
N ARG A 465 -17.15 19.70 8.61
CA ARG A 465 -15.78 19.20 8.58
C ARG A 465 -15.05 19.58 7.32
N ARG A 466 -13.75 19.76 7.42
CA ARG A 466 -12.89 20.03 6.27
C ARG A 466 -12.75 18.76 5.41
N MET A 467 -12.66 18.92 4.09
CA MET A 467 -12.31 17.84 3.18
C MET A 467 -10.93 17.27 3.51
N SER A 468 -10.77 15.95 3.41
CA SER A 468 -9.45 15.33 3.48
C SER A 468 -8.59 15.73 2.26
N ALA A 469 -7.29 15.49 2.35
CA ALA A 469 -6.36 15.71 1.24
C ALA A 469 -6.81 14.98 -0.05
N GLU A 470 -7.29 13.75 0.08
CA GLU A 470 -7.78 12.95 -1.03
C GLU A 470 -9.08 13.51 -1.61
N GLN A 471 -10.00 13.96 -0.77
CA GLN A 471 -11.26 14.58 -1.21
C GLN A 471 -11.00 15.92 -1.93
N MET A 472 -10.06 16.70 -1.42
CA MET A 472 -9.64 17.94 -2.04
C MET A 472 -9.01 17.69 -3.40
N TRP A 473 -8.05 16.76 -3.49
CA TRP A 473 -7.39 16.37 -4.73
C TRP A 473 -8.38 15.82 -5.76
N ASP A 474 -9.24 14.89 -5.37
CA ASP A 474 -10.24 14.29 -6.26
C ASP A 474 -11.29 15.31 -6.72
N SER A 475 -11.55 16.34 -5.93
CA SER A 475 -12.39 17.48 -6.33
C SER A 475 -11.68 18.33 -7.39
N PHE A 476 -10.38 18.58 -7.26
CA PHE A 476 -9.60 19.25 -8.32
C PHE A 476 -9.55 18.41 -9.60
N VAL A 477 -9.34 17.09 -9.47
CA VAL A 477 -9.43 16.16 -10.62
C VAL A 477 -10.78 16.31 -11.31
N THR A 478 -11.87 16.45 -10.56
CA THR A 478 -13.23 16.65 -11.12
C THR A 478 -13.35 17.96 -11.90
N LEU A 479 -12.67 19.03 -11.47
CA LEU A 479 -12.67 20.30 -12.19
C LEU A 479 -11.84 20.27 -13.49
N ILE A 480 -10.85 19.38 -13.55
CA ILE A 480 -9.93 19.23 -14.69
C ILE A 480 -10.46 18.19 -15.69
N ASN A 481 -10.90 17.04 -15.18
CA ASN A 481 -11.24 15.86 -15.98
C ASN A 481 -12.76 15.69 -16.10
N PRO A 482 -13.34 15.78 -17.30
CA PRO A 482 -14.79 15.55 -17.51
C PRO A 482 -15.28 14.15 -17.11
N SER A 483 -14.38 13.17 -17.04
CA SER A 483 -14.69 11.79 -16.65
C SER A 483 -13.80 11.35 -15.47
N PRO A 484 -13.98 11.94 -14.28
CA PRO A 484 -13.03 11.79 -13.15
C PRO A 484 -12.96 10.37 -12.60
N ASP A 485 -14.00 9.56 -12.76
CA ASP A 485 -14.10 8.21 -12.19
C ASP A 485 -13.53 7.11 -13.11
N MET A 486 -12.96 7.48 -14.25
CA MET A 486 -12.31 6.51 -15.14
C MET A 486 -11.09 5.90 -14.45
N ILE A 487 -11.04 4.58 -14.45
CA ILE A 487 -9.88 3.81 -13.96
C ILE A 487 -8.77 3.87 -15.02
N ASN A 488 -7.54 4.01 -14.57
CA ASN A 488 -6.38 3.83 -15.43
C ASN A 488 -6.10 2.34 -15.65
N GLU A 489 -6.83 1.74 -16.59
CA GLU A 489 -6.70 0.31 -16.93
C GLU A 489 -5.25 -0.06 -17.31
N ALA A 490 -4.51 0.84 -17.96
CA ALA A 490 -3.12 0.60 -18.33
C ALA A 490 -2.19 0.47 -17.12
N ASN A 491 -2.40 1.28 -16.09
CA ASN A 491 -1.65 1.18 -14.83
C ASN A 491 -1.99 -0.10 -14.09
N ARG A 492 -3.27 -0.43 -13.99
CA ARG A 492 -3.76 -1.68 -13.37
C ARG A 492 -3.20 -2.90 -14.09
N GLU A 493 -3.21 -2.89 -15.43
CA GLU A 493 -2.63 -3.96 -16.24
C GLU A 493 -1.12 -4.12 -15.98
N THR A 494 -0.39 -3.02 -15.90
CA THR A 494 1.04 -3.01 -15.59
C THR A 494 1.33 -3.65 -14.23
N ILE A 495 0.56 -3.31 -13.20
CA ILE A 495 0.71 -3.89 -11.85
C ILE A 495 0.46 -5.40 -11.89
N GLN A 496 -0.61 -5.85 -12.53
CA GLN A 496 -0.94 -7.26 -12.64
C GLN A 496 0.10 -8.04 -13.45
N GLN A 497 0.65 -7.44 -14.49
CA GLN A 497 1.77 -8.05 -15.24
C GLN A 497 3.01 -8.22 -14.38
N ARG A 498 3.33 -7.25 -13.52
CA ARG A 498 4.46 -7.35 -12.55
C ARG A 498 4.24 -8.48 -11.55
N ILE A 499 3.04 -8.65 -11.02
CA ILE A 499 2.67 -9.74 -10.12
C ILE A 499 2.82 -11.10 -10.81
N LEU A 500 2.30 -11.24 -12.04
CA LEU A 500 2.43 -12.46 -12.84
C LEU A 500 3.88 -12.76 -13.22
N GLN A 501 4.67 -11.74 -13.52
CA GLN A 501 6.10 -11.92 -13.79
C GLN A 501 6.87 -12.44 -12.58
N ALA A 502 6.55 -11.97 -11.38
CA ALA A 502 7.14 -12.50 -10.15
C ALA A 502 6.77 -13.98 -9.94
N LYS A 503 5.51 -14.33 -10.15
CA LYS A 503 5.04 -15.72 -10.12
C LYS A 503 5.81 -16.58 -11.15
N LYS A 504 5.94 -16.09 -12.38
CA LYS A 504 6.67 -16.78 -13.45
C LYS A 504 8.12 -17.06 -13.07
N ILE A 505 8.81 -16.09 -12.49
CA ILE A 505 10.20 -16.25 -12.02
C ILE A 505 10.27 -17.27 -10.89
N ALA A 506 9.39 -17.17 -9.88
CA ALA A 506 9.36 -18.11 -8.76
C ALA A 506 9.15 -19.56 -9.24
N ASP A 507 8.13 -19.80 -10.04
CA ASP A 507 7.77 -21.12 -10.53
C ASP A 507 8.81 -21.66 -11.54
N SER A 508 9.53 -20.77 -12.25
CA SER A 508 10.67 -21.15 -13.10
C SER A 508 11.83 -21.69 -12.27
N VAL A 509 12.18 -21.00 -11.19
CA VAL A 509 13.24 -21.47 -10.28
C VAL A 509 12.86 -22.82 -9.64
N GLU A 510 11.61 -22.97 -9.21
CA GLU A 510 11.09 -24.22 -8.64
C GLU A 510 10.99 -25.39 -9.66
N SER A 511 11.10 -25.09 -10.94
CA SER A 511 11.15 -26.13 -11.99
C SER A 511 12.53 -26.72 -12.19
N LEU A 512 13.56 -26.19 -11.55
CA LEU A 512 14.93 -26.72 -11.53
C LEU A 512 15.14 -27.62 -10.32
N SER A 513 16.02 -28.64 -10.47
CA SER A 513 16.55 -29.31 -9.28
C SER A 513 17.58 -28.39 -8.56
N PRO A 514 17.86 -28.62 -7.25
CA PRO A 514 18.88 -27.87 -6.54
C PRO A 514 20.26 -27.90 -7.24
N GLU A 515 20.64 -29.05 -7.82
CA GLU A 515 21.91 -29.24 -8.52
C GLU A 515 21.97 -28.43 -9.81
N GLU A 516 20.87 -28.37 -10.57
CA GLU A 516 20.79 -27.60 -11.80
C GLU A 516 20.84 -26.09 -11.50
N ALA A 517 20.13 -25.65 -10.46
CA ALA A 517 20.18 -24.26 -10.01
C ALA A 517 21.58 -23.87 -9.53
N LEU A 518 22.24 -24.77 -8.75
CA LEU A 518 23.61 -24.58 -8.28
C LEU A 518 24.61 -24.49 -9.45
N ALA A 519 24.45 -25.31 -10.47
CA ALA A 519 25.30 -25.28 -11.67
C ALA A 519 25.19 -23.94 -12.42
N GLY A 520 23.97 -23.40 -12.55
CA GLY A 520 23.73 -22.08 -13.14
C GLY A 520 24.30 -20.93 -12.29
N LEU A 521 24.11 -20.99 -10.97
CA LEU A 521 24.66 -20.03 -10.02
C LEU A 521 26.18 -20.03 -10.00
N LYS A 522 26.82 -21.19 -10.21
CA LYS A 522 28.29 -21.33 -10.32
C LYS A 522 28.85 -20.49 -11.47
N LYS A 523 28.25 -20.58 -12.65
CA LYS A 523 28.65 -19.77 -13.81
C LYS A 523 28.54 -18.27 -13.54
N ALA A 524 27.45 -17.85 -12.88
CA ALA A 524 27.28 -16.46 -12.48
C ALA A 524 28.31 -16.04 -11.43
N ALA A 525 28.60 -16.88 -10.43
CA ALA A 525 29.57 -16.63 -9.38
C ALA A 525 30.98 -16.42 -9.93
N GLU A 526 31.38 -17.17 -10.97
CA GLU A 526 32.65 -17.00 -11.67
C GLU A 526 32.74 -15.59 -12.32
N VAL A 527 31.67 -15.10 -12.93
CA VAL A 527 31.62 -13.76 -13.52
C VAL A 527 31.70 -12.69 -12.43
N TYR A 528 30.95 -12.84 -11.32
CA TYR A 528 31.05 -11.94 -10.17
C TYR A 528 32.47 -11.90 -9.58
N GLY A 529 33.10 -13.06 -9.45
CA GLY A 529 34.48 -13.14 -8.98
C GLY A 529 35.47 -12.40 -9.89
N LYS A 530 35.40 -12.58 -11.21
CA LYS A 530 36.23 -11.87 -12.20
C LYS A 530 36.01 -10.37 -12.23
N ASN A 531 34.75 -9.93 -11.97
CA ASN A 531 34.39 -8.52 -12.04
C ASN A 531 34.62 -7.77 -10.72
N ARG A 532 34.94 -8.46 -9.61
CA ARG A 532 35.04 -7.82 -8.28
C ARG A 532 36.09 -6.72 -8.24
N GLU A 533 37.31 -6.99 -8.66
CA GLU A 533 38.39 -5.98 -8.67
C GLU A 533 38.03 -4.79 -9.56
N ARG A 534 37.42 -5.05 -10.73
CA ARG A 534 36.93 -4.02 -11.64
C ARG A 534 35.85 -3.16 -10.97
N THR A 535 34.93 -3.80 -10.25
CA THR A 535 33.82 -3.12 -9.54
C THR A 535 34.35 -2.29 -8.37
N GLU A 536 35.27 -2.82 -7.56
CA GLU A 536 35.85 -2.11 -6.41
C GLU A 536 36.61 -0.85 -6.85
N ALA A 537 37.44 -0.95 -7.91
CA ALA A 537 38.16 0.19 -8.45
C ALA A 537 37.22 1.29 -8.96
N LYS A 538 36.16 0.90 -9.69
CA LYS A 538 35.16 1.85 -10.24
C LYS A 538 34.23 2.40 -9.18
N GLN A 539 33.89 1.61 -8.18
CA GLN A 539 33.07 2.04 -7.03
C GLN A 539 33.77 3.16 -6.23
N LYS A 540 35.09 3.09 -6.08
CA LYS A 540 35.85 4.16 -5.42
C LYS A 540 35.76 5.45 -6.23
N LEU A 541 35.97 5.40 -7.52
CA LEU A 541 35.87 6.56 -8.41
C LEU A 541 34.43 7.14 -8.45
N TYR A 542 33.44 6.28 -8.42
CA TYR A 542 32.03 6.67 -8.34
C TYR A 542 31.72 7.43 -7.04
N ILE A 543 32.21 6.93 -5.88
CA ILE A 543 32.00 7.57 -4.58
C ILE A 543 32.68 8.94 -4.57
N GLU A 544 33.92 9.04 -5.03
CA GLU A 544 34.66 10.29 -5.13
C GLU A 544 33.92 11.30 -6.03
N ALA A 545 33.46 10.88 -7.21
CA ALA A 545 32.73 11.75 -8.13
C ALA A 545 31.37 12.17 -7.56
N ARG A 546 30.66 11.28 -6.84
CA ARG A 546 29.40 11.60 -6.17
C ARG A 546 29.59 12.66 -5.07
N THR A 547 30.62 12.51 -4.26
CA THR A 547 30.93 13.47 -3.19
C THR A 547 31.27 14.83 -3.79
N ALA A 548 32.13 14.86 -4.79
CA ALA A 548 32.50 16.10 -5.46
C ALA A 548 31.33 16.82 -6.13
N TYR A 549 30.43 16.05 -6.77
CA TYR A 549 29.18 16.58 -7.35
C TYR A 549 28.27 17.17 -6.27
N LYS A 550 28.04 16.44 -5.16
CA LYS A 550 27.18 16.90 -4.06
C LYS A 550 27.73 18.16 -3.42
N ASP A 551 29.01 18.18 -3.07
CA ASP A 551 29.66 19.33 -2.43
C ASP A 551 29.62 20.58 -3.33
N ALA A 552 29.77 20.39 -4.64
CA ALA A 552 29.67 21.49 -5.59
C ALA A 552 28.24 22.00 -5.75
N SER A 553 27.25 21.09 -5.74
CA SER A 553 25.81 21.42 -5.80
C SER A 553 25.41 22.24 -4.57
N ASP A 554 25.71 21.72 -3.37
CA ASP A 554 25.40 22.39 -2.10
C ASP A 554 26.02 23.81 -2.02
N LYS A 555 27.25 23.96 -2.55
CA LYS A 555 27.92 25.29 -2.64
C LYS A 555 27.24 26.22 -3.64
N ALA A 556 26.89 25.73 -4.83
CA ALA A 556 26.23 26.51 -5.86
C ALA A 556 24.85 27.00 -5.41
N ASP A 557 24.09 26.14 -4.72
CA ASP A 557 22.76 26.45 -4.19
C ASP A 557 22.81 27.56 -3.12
N ALA A 558 23.88 27.62 -2.33
CA ALA A 558 24.11 28.63 -1.30
C ALA A 558 24.58 30.00 -1.85
N MET A 559 24.93 30.09 -3.15
CA MET A 559 25.41 31.35 -3.74
C MET A 559 24.27 32.28 -4.16
N PRO A 560 24.42 33.59 -4.01
CA PRO A 560 23.48 34.56 -4.55
C PRO A 560 23.53 34.56 -6.10
N ALA A 561 22.39 34.93 -6.72
CA ALA A 561 22.28 34.98 -8.17
C ALA A 561 23.32 35.95 -8.77
N GLY A 562 23.99 35.54 -9.86
CA GLY A 562 25.01 36.35 -10.55
C GLY A 562 26.03 35.47 -11.29
N PRO A 563 26.98 36.10 -12.02
CA PRO A 563 27.95 35.36 -12.85
C PRO A 563 28.77 34.30 -12.13
N SER A 564 29.05 34.51 -10.83
CA SER A 564 29.75 33.51 -10.00
C SER A 564 28.91 32.27 -9.74
N LYS A 565 27.60 32.43 -9.57
CA LYS A 565 26.65 31.29 -9.46
C LYS A 565 26.56 30.54 -10.77
N ASP A 566 26.48 31.24 -11.90
CA ASP A 566 26.41 30.64 -13.23
C ASP A 566 27.62 29.76 -13.51
N ALA A 567 28.85 30.25 -13.17
CA ALA A 567 30.07 29.48 -13.26
C ALA A 567 30.05 28.23 -12.33
N ALA A 568 29.54 28.38 -11.11
CA ALA A 568 29.40 27.27 -10.17
C ALA A 568 28.40 26.20 -10.70
N VAL A 569 27.26 26.61 -11.26
CA VAL A 569 26.31 25.74 -11.90
C VAL A 569 26.90 24.99 -13.10
N ALA A 570 27.67 25.65 -13.94
CA ALA A 570 28.40 25.00 -15.03
C ALA A 570 29.35 23.90 -14.51
N LYS A 571 30.06 24.17 -13.40
CA LYS A 571 30.93 23.18 -12.76
C LYS A 571 30.15 22.01 -12.18
N VAL A 572 28.99 22.26 -11.61
CA VAL A 572 28.05 21.20 -11.11
C VAL A 572 27.64 20.28 -12.25
N GLN A 573 27.34 20.82 -13.44
CA GLN A 573 26.95 20.01 -14.62
C GLN A 573 28.11 19.13 -15.11
N GLU A 574 29.33 19.64 -15.13
CA GLU A 574 30.53 18.84 -15.47
C GLU A 574 30.73 17.68 -14.49
N LEU A 575 30.64 17.95 -13.18
CA LEU A 575 30.79 16.92 -12.14
C LEU A 575 29.66 15.91 -12.16
N LYS A 576 28.43 16.36 -12.46
CA LYS A 576 27.26 15.47 -12.64
C LYS A 576 27.48 14.49 -13.78
N LYS A 577 27.97 14.97 -14.94
CA LYS A 577 28.29 14.10 -16.08
C LYS A 577 29.32 13.03 -15.71
N LYS A 578 30.37 13.40 -15.02
CA LYS A 578 31.42 12.49 -14.54
C LYS A 578 30.89 11.44 -13.56
N TYR A 579 30.03 11.87 -12.64
CA TYR A 579 29.33 10.99 -11.71
C TYR A 579 28.42 9.99 -12.43
N GLU A 580 27.65 10.45 -13.43
CA GLU A 580 26.76 9.60 -14.22
C GLU A 580 27.52 8.58 -15.08
N GLU A 581 28.69 8.95 -15.63
CA GLU A 581 29.58 8.05 -16.37
C GLU A 581 30.07 6.90 -15.48
N PHE A 582 30.63 7.21 -14.31
CA PHE A 582 31.10 6.18 -13.37
C PHE A 582 29.96 5.32 -12.84
N ARG A 583 28.81 5.91 -12.54
CA ARG A 583 27.60 5.19 -12.14
C ARG A 583 27.17 4.19 -13.21
N SER A 584 27.13 4.62 -14.47
CA SER A 584 26.75 3.78 -15.60
C SER A 584 27.73 2.59 -15.77
N GLU A 585 29.04 2.85 -15.60
CA GLU A 585 30.05 1.80 -15.72
C GLU A 585 30.00 0.79 -14.58
N VAL A 586 29.82 1.22 -13.32
CA VAL A 586 29.58 0.32 -12.17
C VAL A 586 28.36 -0.55 -12.42
N ASN A 587 27.24 0.07 -12.81
CA ASN A 587 26.00 -0.64 -13.11
C ASN A 587 26.17 -1.67 -14.25
N ARG A 588 26.95 -1.33 -15.28
CA ARG A 588 27.23 -2.23 -16.41
C ARG A 588 28.03 -3.46 -15.95
N ILE A 589 29.07 -3.26 -15.14
CA ILE A 589 29.92 -4.36 -14.63
C ILE A 589 29.10 -5.26 -13.68
N GLN A 590 28.33 -4.69 -12.78
CA GLN A 590 27.43 -5.44 -11.88
C GLN A 590 26.34 -6.17 -12.67
N GLY A 591 25.83 -5.57 -13.72
CA GLY A 591 24.83 -6.18 -14.61
C GLY A 591 25.35 -7.38 -15.42
N GLU A 592 26.68 -7.55 -15.57
CA GLU A 592 27.24 -8.72 -16.27
C GLU A 592 26.95 -10.03 -15.52
N GLY A 593 27.16 -10.06 -14.20
CA GLY A 593 26.83 -11.23 -13.35
C GLY A 593 25.33 -11.50 -13.35
N ARG A 594 24.52 -10.48 -13.16
CA ARG A 594 23.05 -10.59 -13.19
C ARG A 594 22.52 -11.17 -14.50
N ARG A 595 23.09 -10.78 -15.65
CA ARG A 595 22.70 -11.36 -16.96
C ARG A 595 22.98 -12.86 -17.02
N VAL A 596 24.11 -13.32 -16.47
CA VAL A 596 24.43 -14.74 -16.41
C VAL A 596 23.50 -15.49 -15.46
N THR A 597 23.22 -14.94 -14.26
CA THR A 597 22.20 -15.50 -13.36
C THR A 597 20.84 -15.66 -14.07
N TYR A 598 20.43 -14.64 -14.79
CA TYR A 598 19.16 -14.65 -15.50
C TYR A 598 19.13 -15.69 -16.62
N ALA A 599 20.18 -15.78 -17.42
CA ALA A 599 20.28 -16.76 -18.53
C ALA A 599 20.36 -18.21 -18.02
N GLU A 600 21.22 -18.47 -17.04
CA GLU A 600 21.53 -19.84 -16.60
C GLU A 600 20.52 -20.40 -15.59
N VAL A 601 19.89 -19.54 -14.78
CA VAL A 601 18.91 -19.99 -13.77
C VAL A 601 17.49 -19.68 -14.24
N ILE A 602 17.15 -18.40 -14.45
CA ILE A 602 15.76 -18.01 -14.72
C ILE A 602 15.29 -18.51 -16.09
N THR A 603 16.06 -18.25 -17.17
CA THR A 603 15.66 -18.67 -18.53
C THR A 603 15.65 -20.18 -18.67
N THR A 604 16.61 -20.89 -18.06
CA THR A 604 16.61 -22.35 -18.03
C THR A 604 15.39 -22.91 -17.30
N GLY A 605 15.06 -22.31 -16.15
CA GLY A 605 13.84 -22.66 -15.41
C GLY A 605 12.55 -22.36 -16.21
N GLN A 606 12.50 -21.23 -16.94
CA GLN A 606 11.36 -20.91 -17.80
C GLN A 606 11.15 -21.95 -18.91
N LYS A 607 12.22 -22.48 -19.51
CA LYS A 607 12.13 -23.56 -20.51
C LYS A 607 11.55 -24.84 -19.90
N LYS A 608 11.96 -25.18 -18.69
CA LYS A 608 11.40 -26.33 -17.96
C LYS A 608 9.95 -26.10 -17.53
N LEU A 609 9.64 -24.92 -17.01
CA LEU A 609 8.27 -24.55 -16.66
C LEU A 609 7.35 -24.59 -17.89
N PHE A 610 7.82 -24.11 -19.03
CA PHE A 610 7.10 -24.22 -20.31
C PHE A 610 6.80 -25.69 -20.65
N GLN A 611 7.79 -26.56 -20.57
CA GLN A 611 7.60 -28.01 -20.81
C GLN A 611 6.62 -28.63 -19.82
N LYS A 612 6.72 -28.25 -18.54
CA LYS A 612 5.81 -28.74 -17.50
C LYS A 612 4.34 -28.31 -17.75
N VAL A 613 4.13 -27.08 -18.20
CA VAL A 613 2.78 -26.52 -18.44
C VAL A 613 2.19 -27.01 -19.75
N THR A 614 3.01 -27.12 -20.82
CA THR A 614 2.51 -27.44 -22.16
C THR A 614 2.65 -28.89 -22.56
N GLY A 615 3.42 -29.68 -21.82
CA GLY A 615 3.79 -31.06 -22.18
C GLY A 615 4.78 -31.15 -23.37
N LYS A 616 5.24 -30.02 -23.91
CA LYS A 616 6.11 -29.95 -25.08
C LYS A 616 7.45 -29.31 -24.73
N PRO A 617 8.59 -29.82 -25.28
CA PRO A 617 9.89 -29.19 -25.09
C PRO A 617 9.86 -27.77 -25.70
N TYR A 618 10.50 -26.82 -25.03
CA TYR A 618 10.65 -25.49 -25.59
C TYR A 618 11.60 -25.51 -26.78
N GLN A 619 11.13 -25.08 -27.94
CA GLN A 619 11.94 -24.92 -29.14
C GLN A 619 12.42 -23.48 -29.27
N THR A 620 13.71 -23.25 -29.31
CA THR A 620 14.31 -21.93 -29.52
C THR A 620 13.91 -21.42 -30.91
N VAL A 621 13.13 -20.38 -30.98
CA VAL A 621 12.80 -19.72 -32.24
C VAL A 621 14.00 -18.85 -32.63
N SER A 622 14.74 -19.26 -33.64
CA SER A 622 15.78 -18.42 -34.25
C SER A 622 15.08 -17.22 -34.90
N LEU A 623 15.13 -16.08 -34.24
CA LEU A 623 14.70 -14.81 -34.82
C LEU A 623 15.75 -14.37 -35.86
N THR A 624 15.57 -14.77 -37.10
CA THR A 624 16.23 -14.14 -38.21
C THR A 624 15.82 -12.66 -38.22
N SER A 625 16.85 -11.81 -38.19
CA SER A 625 16.76 -10.36 -38.16
C SER A 625 15.88 -9.81 -39.27
N GLN A 626 14.74 -9.19 -38.96
CA GLN A 626 14.22 -8.08 -39.76
C GLN A 626 14.50 -6.79 -38.99
N ALA A 627 15.44 -6.04 -39.59
CA ALA A 627 15.75 -4.68 -39.16
C ALA A 627 14.61 -3.73 -39.53
N GLY A 628 14.27 -2.84 -38.65
CA GLY A 628 13.41 -1.71 -38.97
C GLY A 628 12.77 -1.07 -37.75
N GLY A 629 13.22 0.12 -37.38
CA GLY A 629 12.44 1.08 -36.61
C GLY A 629 13.01 1.48 -35.24
N ASP A 630 13.76 2.57 -35.24
CA ASP A 630 14.13 3.36 -34.07
C ASP A 630 12.87 3.92 -33.39
N ALA A 631 12.65 3.50 -32.12
CA ALA A 631 11.82 4.23 -31.20
C ALA A 631 12.56 4.32 -29.88
N ALA A 632 12.97 5.55 -29.52
CA ALA A 632 13.59 5.87 -28.26
C ALA A 632 12.63 5.53 -27.08
N PRO A 633 13.10 4.90 -26.00
CA PRO A 633 12.27 4.62 -24.84
C PRO A 633 12.03 5.90 -24.03
N ALA A 634 10.76 6.18 -23.73
CA ALA A 634 10.34 7.22 -22.81
C ALA A 634 10.89 6.96 -21.40
N MET A 635 11.50 7.98 -20.82
CA MET A 635 11.97 7.97 -19.42
C MET A 635 10.77 7.84 -18.47
N MET A 636 10.69 6.74 -17.72
CA MET A 636 9.86 6.63 -16.54
C MET A 636 10.73 6.74 -15.27
N SER A 637 10.42 7.73 -14.46
CA SER A 637 11.06 7.97 -13.17
C SER A 637 10.47 7.02 -12.10
N GLY A 638 11.36 6.38 -11.33
CA GLY A 638 11.02 5.76 -10.04
C GLY A 638 10.86 4.23 -10.08
N GLY A 639 11.86 3.50 -9.59
CA GLY A 639 11.70 2.14 -9.06
C GLY A 639 11.92 0.96 -10.01
N ASP A 640 12.03 1.15 -11.29
CA ASP A 640 12.13 0.07 -12.29
C ASP A 640 13.58 -0.33 -12.67
N SER A 641 14.44 -0.53 -11.69
CA SER A 641 15.78 -1.08 -11.94
C SER A 641 15.80 -2.51 -12.52
N MET A 642 14.66 -3.20 -12.56
CA MET A 642 14.57 -4.57 -13.04
C MET A 642 14.27 -4.72 -14.53
N MET A 643 13.66 -3.74 -15.18
CA MET A 643 13.35 -3.81 -16.61
C MET A 643 14.39 -3.16 -17.53
N MET A 644 15.37 -2.43 -17.00
CA MET A 644 16.48 -1.91 -17.79
C MET A 644 17.63 -2.93 -17.95
N MET A 645 17.33 -4.08 -18.52
CA MET A 645 18.30 -4.90 -19.24
C MET A 645 18.41 -4.39 -20.69
N ALA A 646 18.46 -3.10 -20.88
CA ALA A 646 18.70 -2.51 -22.16
C ALA A 646 20.17 -2.14 -22.27
N ASN A 647 20.95 -3.00 -22.87
CA ASN A 647 21.89 -2.66 -23.93
C ASN A 647 22.63 -3.96 -24.34
N GLY A 648 22.20 -4.52 -25.45
CA GLY A 648 23.07 -5.30 -26.32
C GLY A 648 22.91 -6.82 -26.35
N THR A 649 22.10 -7.47 -25.51
CA THR A 649 21.77 -8.90 -25.72
C THR A 649 20.26 -9.08 -25.63
N LYS A 650 19.63 -9.46 -26.75
CA LYS A 650 18.22 -9.88 -26.79
C LYS A 650 18.08 -11.13 -25.95
N THR A 651 17.59 -11.01 -24.70
CA THR A 651 17.14 -12.15 -23.93
C THR A 651 15.92 -12.73 -24.61
N GLU A 652 15.93 -14.04 -24.89
CA GLU A 652 14.82 -14.76 -25.48
C GLU A 652 13.56 -14.62 -24.59
N LYS A 653 12.48 -14.01 -25.12
CA LYS A 653 11.22 -13.88 -24.38
C LYS A 653 10.44 -15.19 -24.46
N ILE A 654 10.47 -15.99 -23.39
CA ILE A 654 9.71 -17.23 -23.31
C ILE A 654 8.30 -16.92 -22.82
N THR A 655 7.30 -17.11 -23.66
CA THR A 655 5.88 -16.96 -23.28
C THR A 655 5.32 -18.28 -22.75
N ILE A 656 4.79 -18.28 -21.53
CA ILE A 656 4.25 -19.46 -20.86
C ILE A 656 2.75 -19.27 -20.61
N PRO A 657 1.90 -20.20 -21.09
CA PRO A 657 0.46 -20.14 -20.87
C PRO A 657 0.12 -20.03 -19.37
N GLY A 658 -0.76 -19.10 -19.00
CA GLY A 658 -1.15 -18.85 -17.61
C GLY A 658 -0.22 -17.95 -16.81
N TYR A 659 0.98 -17.62 -17.32
CA TYR A 659 1.96 -16.73 -16.68
C TYR A 659 2.17 -15.42 -17.44
N ASP A 660 1.86 -15.41 -18.70
CA ASP A 660 1.91 -14.22 -19.55
C ASP A 660 0.50 -13.91 -20.01
N ARG A 661 0.09 -12.67 -19.87
CA ARG A 661 -1.15 -12.21 -20.52
C ARG A 661 -0.95 -12.23 -22.02
N LYS A 662 -2.01 -12.57 -22.73
CA LYS A 662 -2.03 -12.38 -24.18
C LYS A 662 -1.79 -10.90 -24.46
N GLU A 663 -0.64 -10.56 -25.02
CA GLU A 663 -0.44 -9.19 -25.49
C GLU A 663 -1.49 -8.89 -26.57
N LEU A 664 -2.17 -7.76 -26.40
CA LEU A 664 -3.07 -7.28 -27.44
C LEU A 664 -2.26 -7.10 -28.72
N THR A 665 -2.77 -7.58 -29.83
CA THR A 665 -2.18 -7.34 -31.13
C THR A 665 -2.13 -5.83 -31.42
N LYS A 666 -1.39 -5.43 -32.43
CA LYS A 666 -1.33 -4.01 -32.85
C LYS A 666 -2.72 -3.51 -33.21
N GLU A 667 -3.50 -4.35 -33.89
CA GLU A 667 -4.87 -4.08 -34.30
C GLU A 667 -5.81 -3.96 -33.10
N GLU A 668 -5.71 -4.87 -32.11
CA GLU A 668 -6.49 -4.80 -30.87
C GLU A 668 -6.16 -3.53 -30.05
N LYS A 669 -4.87 -3.16 -29.94
CA LYS A 669 -4.44 -1.90 -29.29
C LYS A 669 -4.97 -0.67 -30.01
N GLN A 670 -4.96 -0.70 -31.36
CA GLN A 670 -5.50 0.37 -32.17
C GLN A 670 -7.01 0.49 -31.99
N ALA A 671 -7.74 -0.62 -31.97
CA ALA A 671 -9.20 -0.63 -31.77
C ALA A 671 -9.60 -0.07 -30.38
N VAL A 672 -8.84 -0.38 -29.33
CA VAL A 672 -9.04 0.21 -28.00
C VAL A 672 -8.79 1.72 -28.02
N ALA A 673 -7.71 2.16 -28.66
CA ALA A 673 -7.40 3.59 -28.77
C ALA A 673 -8.45 4.35 -29.62
N GLU A 674 -8.93 3.76 -30.69
CA GLU A 674 -9.99 4.34 -31.54
C GLU A 674 -11.31 4.45 -30.79
N LYS A 675 -11.68 3.43 -29.99
CA LYS A 675 -12.88 3.48 -29.15
C LYS A 675 -12.78 4.60 -28.10
N ALA A 676 -11.63 4.78 -27.46
CA ALA A 676 -11.42 5.87 -26.52
C ALA A 676 -11.50 7.24 -27.22
N ARG A 677 -10.92 7.38 -28.42
CA ARG A 677 -10.98 8.62 -29.21
C ARG A 677 -12.40 8.95 -29.66
N ALA A 678 -13.17 7.95 -30.02
CA ALA A 678 -14.58 8.12 -30.39
C ALA A 678 -15.40 8.64 -29.21
N ALA A 679 -15.18 8.09 -28.01
CA ALA A 679 -15.82 8.58 -26.78
C ALA A 679 -15.44 10.05 -26.47
N TYR A 680 -14.17 10.42 -26.68
CA TYR A 680 -13.76 11.83 -26.51
C TYR A 680 -14.34 12.75 -27.62
N ALA A 681 -14.57 12.24 -28.79
CA ALA A 681 -15.24 13.01 -29.83
C ALA A 681 -16.72 13.27 -29.51
N GLU A 682 -17.45 12.26 -29.01
CA GLU A 682 -18.82 12.43 -28.50
C GLU A 682 -18.87 13.41 -27.30
N GLU A 683 -17.88 13.34 -26.43
CA GLU A 683 -17.73 14.28 -25.32
C GLU A 683 -17.50 15.72 -25.83
N ALA A 684 -16.68 15.89 -26.88
CA ALA A 684 -16.46 17.19 -27.53
C ALA A 684 -17.75 17.79 -28.10
N ASP A 685 -18.58 16.96 -28.75
CA ASP A 685 -19.89 17.38 -29.29
C ASP A 685 -20.84 17.80 -28.16
N PHE A 686 -20.88 17.05 -27.07
CA PHE A 686 -21.69 17.40 -25.90
C PHE A 686 -21.32 18.77 -25.33
N TYR A 687 -20.02 19.11 -25.26
CA TYR A 687 -19.55 20.41 -24.75
C TYR A 687 -19.57 21.52 -25.84
N GLY A 688 -19.97 21.21 -27.07
CA GLY A 688 -20.03 22.18 -28.18
C GLY A 688 -18.65 22.63 -28.65
N VAL A 689 -17.64 21.77 -28.57
CA VAL A 689 -16.28 22.06 -29.08
C VAL A 689 -16.34 22.19 -30.60
N PRO A 690 -15.86 23.29 -31.19
CA PRO A 690 -15.87 23.49 -32.64
C PRO A 690 -15.14 22.39 -33.41
N GLU A 691 -15.62 21.96 -34.54
CA GLU A 691 -15.08 20.87 -35.36
C GLU A 691 -13.56 21.01 -35.58
N LYS A 692 -13.12 22.24 -35.92
CA LYS A 692 -11.69 22.57 -36.10
C LYS A 692 -10.80 22.31 -34.89
N GLU A 693 -11.38 22.21 -33.67
CA GLU A 693 -10.68 22.06 -32.40
C GLU A 693 -10.79 20.65 -31.84
N LYS A 694 -11.68 19.79 -32.35
CA LYS A 694 -11.92 18.44 -31.84
C LYS A 694 -10.63 17.61 -31.77
N LYS A 695 -9.73 17.69 -32.72
CA LYS A 695 -8.46 16.99 -32.69
C LYS A 695 -7.57 17.44 -31.52
N SER A 696 -7.50 18.75 -31.29
CA SER A 696 -6.75 19.31 -30.14
C SER A 696 -7.38 18.91 -28.81
N TYR A 697 -8.71 18.93 -28.75
CA TYR A 697 -9.47 18.45 -27.62
C TYR A 697 -9.18 16.98 -27.31
N ILE A 698 -9.29 16.06 -28.25
CA ILE A 698 -9.04 14.64 -28.08
C ILE A 698 -7.60 14.40 -27.59
N ASN A 699 -6.61 15.07 -28.14
CA ASN A 699 -5.22 14.95 -27.67
C ASN A 699 -5.05 15.45 -26.23
N ALA A 700 -5.68 16.56 -25.87
CA ALA A 700 -5.68 17.06 -24.50
C ALA A 700 -6.36 16.07 -23.53
N ARG A 701 -7.47 15.46 -23.95
CA ARG A 701 -8.18 14.43 -23.16
C ARG A 701 -7.34 13.17 -22.93
N GLU A 702 -6.63 12.70 -23.97
CA GLU A 702 -5.68 11.58 -23.83
C GLU A 702 -4.57 11.91 -22.83
N GLN A 703 -4.06 13.13 -22.83
CA GLN A 703 -3.05 13.56 -21.86
C GLN A 703 -3.62 13.61 -20.43
N VAL A 704 -4.77 14.27 -20.24
CA VAL A 704 -5.44 14.42 -18.94
C VAL A 704 -5.79 13.06 -18.35
N SER A 705 -6.30 12.12 -19.15
CA SER A 705 -6.65 10.78 -18.66
C SER A 705 -5.46 9.97 -18.15
N ARG A 706 -4.23 10.29 -18.57
CA ARG A 706 -2.99 9.64 -18.13
C ARG A 706 -2.32 10.35 -16.95
N SER A 707 -2.44 11.66 -16.86
CA SER A 707 -1.68 12.49 -15.90
C SER A 707 -2.51 12.95 -14.71
N THR A 708 -3.84 13.03 -14.83
CA THR A 708 -4.74 13.56 -13.80
C THR A 708 -5.61 12.43 -13.27
N LEU A 709 -5.00 11.68 -12.33
CA LEU A 709 -5.59 10.48 -11.72
C LEU A 709 -6.13 10.79 -10.33
N ARG A 710 -7.15 10.08 -9.91
CA ARG A 710 -7.66 10.12 -8.53
C ARG A 710 -6.62 9.62 -7.53
N ALA A 711 -6.74 10.09 -6.29
CA ALA A 711 -5.80 9.73 -5.21
C ALA A 711 -5.58 8.22 -5.06
N ALA A 712 -6.63 7.42 -5.22
CA ALA A 712 -6.57 5.95 -5.13
C ALA A 712 -5.80 5.26 -6.27
N GLU A 713 -5.56 5.96 -7.38
CA GLU A 713 -4.81 5.46 -8.54
C GLU A 713 -3.34 5.92 -8.53
N LEU A 714 -2.97 6.76 -7.56
CA LEU A 714 -1.61 7.23 -7.35
C LEU A 714 -0.84 6.30 -6.40
N GLU A 715 0.47 6.51 -6.30
CA GLU A 715 1.31 5.87 -5.29
C GLU A 715 0.80 6.23 -3.89
N SER A 716 0.70 5.25 -3.01
CA SER A 716 0.22 5.43 -1.62
C SER A 716 1.33 5.13 -0.61
N PRO A 717 1.75 6.09 0.23
CA PRO A 717 1.40 7.51 0.15
C PRO A 717 2.05 8.20 -1.05
N ALA A 718 1.48 9.32 -1.49
CA ALA A 718 2.06 10.12 -2.56
C ALA A 718 3.48 10.63 -2.18
N PRO A 719 4.38 10.84 -3.15
CA PRO A 719 5.73 11.32 -2.86
C PRO A 719 5.72 12.71 -2.23
N ARG A 720 6.77 13.05 -1.48
CA ARG A 720 6.94 14.38 -0.89
C ARG A 720 6.94 15.45 -1.99
N GLY A 721 6.29 16.58 -1.72
CA GLY A 721 6.08 17.67 -2.67
C GLY A 721 4.86 17.49 -3.58
N HIS A 722 4.17 16.35 -3.53
CA HIS A 722 2.88 16.19 -4.19
C HIS A 722 1.77 16.87 -3.38
N TYR A 723 0.76 17.43 -4.05
CA TYR A 723 -0.38 18.09 -3.41
C TYR A 723 -1.03 17.32 -2.28
N LEU A 724 -1.22 16.01 -2.46
CA LEU A 724 -1.78 15.16 -1.42
C LEU A 724 -0.98 15.23 -0.10
N ARG A 725 0.36 15.24 -0.18
CA ARG A 725 1.21 15.34 1.03
C ARG A 725 1.14 16.73 1.66
N GLU A 726 1.14 17.77 0.84
CA GLU A 726 1.03 19.14 1.30
C GLU A 726 -0.34 19.44 1.95
N PHE A 727 -1.39 18.77 1.48
CA PHE A 727 -2.75 18.92 2.02
C PHE A 727 -3.04 17.95 3.20
N GLY A 728 -2.04 17.23 3.70
CA GLY A 728 -2.13 16.45 4.93
C GLY A 728 -2.45 14.97 4.73
N GLN A 729 -2.24 14.42 3.53
CA GLN A 729 -2.30 12.96 3.36
C GLN A 729 -1.37 12.28 4.36
N SER A 730 -1.86 11.27 5.03
CA SER A 730 -1.10 10.40 5.92
C SER A 730 0.17 9.86 5.23
N ASP A 731 1.28 9.82 5.96
CA ASP A 731 2.50 9.14 5.52
C ASP A 731 2.45 7.62 5.70
N ARG A 732 1.36 7.11 6.26
CA ARG A 732 1.14 5.69 6.55
C ARG A 732 2.11 5.12 7.59
N GLU A 733 2.83 5.97 8.33
CA GLU A 733 3.71 5.48 9.42
C GLU A 733 2.91 5.10 10.66
N THR A 734 1.90 5.89 11.01
CA THR A 734 0.98 5.62 12.10
C THR A 734 -0.47 5.45 11.61
N ILE A 735 -1.32 4.88 12.46
CA ILE A 735 -2.74 4.63 12.16
C ILE A 735 -3.49 5.95 12.17
N GLU A 736 -4.30 6.20 11.13
CA GLU A 736 -5.14 7.41 10.99
C GLU A 736 -4.34 8.71 11.19
N ASN A 737 -3.20 8.83 10.51
CA ASN A 737 -2.26 9.95 10.63
C ASN A 737 -2.51 11.07 9.58
N ALA A 738 -3.69 11.13 9.00
CA ALA A 738 -4.07 12.23 8.12
C ALA A 738 -4.27 13.52 8.92
N ASN A 739 -3.70 14.63 8.44
CA ASN A 739 -3.87 15.94 9.05
C ASN A 739 -4.77 16.83 8.17
N ASN A 740 -5.90 17.22 8.72
CA ASN A 740 -6.87 18.09 8.04
C ASN A 740 -6.74 19.57 8.45
N ASP A 741 -5.76 19.94 9.27
CA ASP A 741 -5.56 21.32 9.69
C ASP A 741 -5.09 22.21 8.53
N ALA A 742 -5.49 23.48 8.57
CA ALA A 742 -5.02 24.45 7.60
C ALA A 742 -3.55 24.81 7.86
N SER A 743 -2.75 24.88 6.80
CA SER A 743 -1.33 25.25 6.91
C SER A 743 -0.92 26.29 5.86
N VAL A 744 0.13 27.04 6.18
CA VAL A 744 0.73 28.02 5.24
C VAL A 744 1.22 27.34 3.95
N PRO A 745 1.90 26.17 3.97
CA PRO A 745 2.26 25.45 2.76
C PRO A 745 1.09 25.15 1.84
N GLN A 746 -0.09 24.81 2.37
CA GLN A 746 -1.29 24.58 1.57
C GLN A 746 -1.74 25.84 0.82
N ALA A 747 -1.77 27.01 1.51
CA ALA A 747 -2.10 28.28 0.88
C ALA A 747 -1.12 28.65 -0.23
N LEU A 748 0.19 28.48 0.02
CA LEU A 748 1.24 28.72 -0.98
C LEU A 748 1.14 27.76 -2.17
N ALA A 749 0.82 26.49 -1.94
CA ALA A 749 0.61 25.51 -2.99
C ALA A 749 -0.59 25.85 -3.89
N MET A 750 -1.66 26.40 -3.31
CA MET A 750 -2.80 26.90 -4.08
C MET A 750 -2.47 28.15 -4.89
N MET A 751 -1.65 29.06 -4.35
CA MET A 751 -1.27 30.32 -5.02
C MET A 751 -0.24 30.12 -6.14
N ASN A 752 0.77 29.30 -5.92
CA ASN A 752 1.95 29.20 -6.80
C ASN A 752 2.05 27.86 -7.54
N GLY A 753 1.15 26.91 -7.27
CA GLY A 753 1.18 25.56 -7.85
C GLY A 753 0.68 25.52 -9.29
N SER A 754 0.97 24.43 -9.98
CA SER A 754 0.52 24.17 -11.36
C SER A 754 -0.97 23.79 -11.47
N LEU A 755 -1.70 23.76 -10.35
CA LEU A 755 -3.07 23.23 -10.30
C LEU A 755 -4.07 24.23 -10.88
N LEU A 756 -3.99 25.49 -10.46
CA LEU A 756 -4.90 26.54 -10.96
C LEU A 756 -4.81 26.70 -12.48
N PRO A 757 -3.64 26.77 -13.13
CA PRO A 757 -3.52 26.74 -14.58
C PRO A 757 -4.13 25.50 -15.25
N GLN A 758 -4.09 24.34 -14.60
CA GLN A 758 -4.73 23.14 -15.13
C GLN A 758 -6.26 23.21 -15.03
N ILE A 759 -6.80 23.70 -13.90
CA ILE A 759 -8.24 23.90 -13.69
C ILE A 759 -8.80 24.93 -14.67
N THR A 760 -8.07 25.99 -14.97
CA THR A 760 -8.46 27.06 -15.89
C THR A 760 -8.01 26.82 -17.33
N SER A 761 -7.41 25.65 -17.62
CA SER A 761 -7.03 25.29 -19.01
C SER A 761 -8.26 25.17 -19.91
N ARG A 762 -8.10 25.50 -21.19
CA ARG A 762 -9.19 25.58 -22.19
C ARG A 762 -10.11 24.37 -22.23
N TYR A 763 -9.58 23.18 -22.05
CA TYR A 763 -10.32 21.90 -22.14
C TYR A 763 -10.52 21.23 -20.80
N SER A 764 -10.35 21.94 -19.69
CA SER A 764 -10.77 21.44 -18.37
C SER A 764 -12.29 21.34 -18.27
N GLN A 765 -12.76 20.46 -17.41
CA GLN A 765 -14.20 20.30 -17.10
C GLN A 765 -14.85 21.65 -16.77
N LEU A 766 -14.19 22.43 -15.92
CA LEU A 766 -14.67 23.75 -15.52
C LEU A 766 -14.82 24.68 -16.74
N MET A 767 -13.75 24.83 -17.54
CA MET A 767 -13.76 25.78 -18.65
C MET A 767 -14.63 25.32 -19.82
N LEU A 768 -14.79 24.03 -20.03
CA LEU A 768 -15.80 23.52 -20.99
C LEU A 768 -17.21 23.94 -20.59
N THR A 769 -17.53 23.85 -19.30
CA THR A 769 -18.85 24.27 -18.78
C THR A 769 -19.01 25.79 -18.86
N VAL A 770 -18.02 26.56 -18.44
CA VAL A 770 -18.03 28.04 -18.47
C VAL A 770 -18.12 28.56 -19.90
N ASN A 771 -17.37 27.98 -20.85
CA ASN A 771 -17.34 28.43 -22.25
C ASN A 771 -18.60 28.07 -23.06
N LYS A 772 -19.42 27.16 -22.55
CA LYS A 772 -20.74 26.86 -23.09
C LYS A 772 -21.73 28.01 -22.88
N ALA A 773 -21.51 28.83 -21.84
CA ALA A 773 -22.32 30.00 -21.57
C ALA A 773 -21.94 31.18 -22.50
N GLN A 774 -22.96 31.89 -23.01
CA GLN A 774 -22.76 32.99 -23.97
C GLN A 774 -22.52 34.33 -23.28
N TYR A 775 -23.22 34.61 -22.18
CA TYR A 775 -23.18 35.89 -21.49
C TYR A 775 -22.25 35.84 -20.28
N PRO A 776 -21.62 36.97 -19.89
CA PRO A 776 -20.73 37.04 -18.73
C PRO A 776 -21.35 36.54 -17.43
N ASP A 777 -22.60 36.92 -17.15
CA ASP A 777 -23.33 36.49 -15.95
C ASP A 777 -23.57 34.99 -15.90
N ASP A 778 -23.86 34.38 -17.05
CA ASP A 778 -24.03 32.92 -17.19
C ASP A 778 -22.72 32.18 -16.98
N LYS A 779 -21.57 32.77 -17.39
CA LYS A 779 -20.24 32.21 -17.14
C LYS A 779 -19.91 32.18 -15.65
N VAL A 780 -20.26 33.28 -14.92
CA VAL A 780 -20.14 33.34 -13.46
C VAL A 780 -21.01 32.25 -12.81
N ALA A 781 -22.28 32.16 -13.24
CA ALA A 781 -23.20 31.16 -12.74
C ALA A 781 -22.70 29.73 -12.99
N ALA A 782 -22.13 29.49 -14.17
CA ALA A 782 -21.51 28.18 -14.54
C ALA A 782 -20.31 27.84 -13.65
N ALA A 783 -19.45 28.83 -13.33
CA ALA A 783 -18.33 28.64 -12.40
C ALA A 783 -18.80 28.27 -11.00
N TYR A 784 -19.77 29.01 -10.45
CA TYR A 784 -20.39 28.71 -9.14
C TYR A 784 -21.03 27.32 -9.11
N MET A 785 -21.79 26.96 -10.15
CA MET A 785 -22.43 25.64 -10.27
C MET A 785 -21.40 24.51 -10.30
N THR A 786 -20.32 24.69 -11.05
CA THR A 786 -19.28 23.67 -11.21
C THR A 786 -18.45 23.49 -9.94
N ILE A 787 -18.10 24.57 -9.25
CA ILE A 787 -17.20 24.56 -8.09
C ILE A 787 -17.98 24.31 -6.78
N LEU A 788 -19.12 24.99 -6.61
CA LEU A 788 -19.88 25.00 -5.35
C LEU A 788 -21.20 24.20 -5.41
N GLY A 789 -21.63 23.78 -6.61
CA GLY A 789 -22.88 23.03 -6.80
C GLY A 789 -24.16 23.88 -6.67
N ARG A 790 -24.06 25.21 -6.74
CA ARG A 790 -25.19 26.14 -6.63
C ARG A 790 -25.03 27.37 -7.47
N GLN A 791 -26.11 28.11 -7.66
CA GLN A 791 -26.09 29.43 -8.27
C GLN A 791 -25.49 30.49 -7.32
N PRO A 792 -24.86 31.56 -7.85
CA PRO A 792 -24.43 32.69 -7.05
C PRO A 792 -25.65 33.48 -6.55
N SER A 793 -25.57 33.97 -5.30
CA SER A 793 -26.56 34.90 -4.78
C SER A 793 -26.46 36.28 -5.46
N ALA A 794 -27.50 37.12 -5.34
CA ALA A 794 -27.47 38.47 -5.87
C ALA A 794 -26.28 39.29 -5.32
N ARG A 795 -25.98 39.13 -4.01
CA ARG A 795 -24.84 39.79 -3.37
C ARG A 795 -23.48 39.30 -3.91
N GLU A 796 -23.31 38.01 -4.19
CA GLU A 796 -22.08 37.46 -4.76
C GLU A 796 -21.85 37.98 -6.18
N LYS A 797 -22.92 38.09 -6.98
CA LYS A 797 -22.86 38.73 -8.32
C LYS A 797 -22.43 40.18 -8.22
N GLU A 798 -23.03 40.96 -7.29
CA GLU A 798 -22.67 42.33 -7.07
C GLU A 798 -21.22 42.52 -6.64
N VAL A 799 -20.74 41.67 -5.72
CA VAL A 799 -19.33 41.67 -5.27
C VAL A 799 -18.40 41.41 -6.43
N TRP A 800 -18.74 40.44 -7.29
CA TRP A 800 -17.92 40.12 -8.47
C TRP A 800 -17.89 41.27 -9.47
N LEU A 801 -19.01 41.89 -9.77
CA LEU A 801 -19.08 43.08 -10.65
C LEU A 801 -18.20 44.22 -10.11
N LYS A 802 -18.26 44.51 -8.80
CA LYS A 802 -17.38 45.52 -8.18
C LYS A 802 -15.91 45.14 -8.23
N ALA A 803 -15.58 43.86 -8.12
CA ALA A 803 -14.19 43.36 -8.25
C ALA A 803 -13.66 43.55 -9.66
N GLN A 804 -14.51 43.37 -10.68
CA GLN A 804 -14.16 43.68 -12.08
C GLN A 804 -13.80 45.14 -12.30
N ASP A 805 -14.56 46.06 -11.69
CA ASP A 805 -14.25 47.51 -11.73
C ASP A 805 -12.91 47.84 -11.05
N SER A 806 -12.44 46.99 -10.16
CA SER A 806 -11.16 47.13 -9.45
C SER A 806 -9.99 46.38 -10.16
N GLY A 807 -10.21 45.80 -11.35
CA GLY A 807 -9.20 45.16 -12.18
C GLY A 807 -9.10 43.64 -12.03
N LEU A 808 -9.89 42.97 -11.20
CA LEU A 808 -10.02 41.53 -11.11
C LEU A 808 -11.00 41.01 -12.19
N THR A 809 -10.54 40.90 -13.42
CA THR A 809 -11.42 40.66 -14.58
C THR A 809 -11.31 39.25 -15.14
N SER A 810 -10.32 38.45 -14.69
CA SER A 810 -10.09 37.13 -15.27
C SER A 810 -10.98 36.06 -14.63
N MET A 811 -11.39 35.06 -15.41
CA MET A 811 -12.08 33.89 -14.90
C MET A 811 -11.18 33.12 -13.88
N GLU A 812 -9.88 33.22 -14.03
CA GLU A 812 -8.87 32.64 -13.12
C GLU A 812 -8.97 33.24 -11.71
N ASP A 813 -9.15 34.57 -11.59
CA ASP A 813 -9.35 35.25 -10.31
C ASP A 813 -10.64 34.79 -9.60
N LEU A 814 -11.74 34.62 -10.36
CA LEU A 814 -12.99 34.10 -9.84
C LEU A 814 -12.81 32.65 -9.34
N VAL A 815 -12.21 31.80 -10.16
CA VAL A 815 -11.96 30.40 -9.81
C VAL A 815 -11.09 30.30 -8.57
N PHE A 816 -10.00 31.06 -8.50
CA PHE A 816 -9.14 31.09 -7.34
C PHE A 816 -9.89 31.51 -6.08
N SER A 817 -10.71 32.57 -6.19
CA SER A 817 -11.53 33.03 -5.07
C SER A 817 -12.49 31.96 -4.58
N LEU A 818 -13.19 31.27 -5.49
CA LEU A 818 -14.16 30.23 -5.17
C LEU A 818 -13.51 28.99 -4.51
N LEU A 819 -12.36 28.56 -5.00
CA LEU A 819 -11.60 27.43 -4.46
C LEU A 819 -11.09 27.69 -3.03
N ASN A 820 -10.92 28.96 -2.64
CA ASN A 820 -10.49 29.36 -1.31
C ASN A 820 -11.66 29.67 -0.35
N THR A 821 -12.90 29.49 -0.80
CA THR A 821 -14.06 29.68 0.09
C THR A 821 -14.19 28.53 1.08
N GLN A 822 -14.70 28.84 2.28
CA GLN A 822 -15.07 27.78 3.23
C GLN A 822 -16.10 26.81 2.63
N GLN A 823 -16.98 27.28 1.76
CA GLN A 823 -17.98 26.44 1.11
C GLN A 823 -17.35 25.39 0.17
N PHE A 824 -16.22 25.71 -0.47
CA PHE A 824 -15.48 24.69 -1.25
C PHE A 824 -14.73 23.72 -0.34
N ILE A 825 -14.03 24.26 0.67
CA ILE A 825 -13.09 23.49 1.51
C ILE A 825 -13.81 22.56 2.49
N PHE A 826 -15.02 22.91 2.94
CA PHE A 826 -15.75 22.17 3.96
C PHE A 826 -16.92 21.36 3.38
N ILE A 827 -17.19 20.22 4.01
CA ILE A 827 -18.38 19.38 3.79
C ILE A 827 -19.48 19.92 4.69
N GLN A 828 -20.51 20.50 4.06
CA GLN A 828 -21.64 21.14 4.73
C GLN A 828 -22.80 20.19 4.93
#